data_f3cc623be861a9af3635c4a41d174206
#
_entry.id   f3cc623be861a9af3635c4a41d174206
#
_cell.length_a   1.000
_cell.length_b   1.000
_cell.length_c   1.000
_cell.angle_alpha   90.00
_cell.angle_beta   90.00
_cell.angle_gamma   90.00
#
_symmetry.space_group_name_H-M   'P 1'
#
loop_
_entity.id
_entity.type
_entity.pdbx_description
1 polymer ?
#
loop_
_entity_poly.entity_id
_entity_poly.type
_entity_poly.pdbx_seq_one_letter_code
_entity_poly.pdbx_strand_id
1 'polypeptide(L)'
;MLSTNIQKAIKLSYQNLSAQLDGFIPRRAQNYLVAEIAKTLSGTYHKSNRIIVAEAGTGIGKSLAYLMASVPFAQFSQKKIIISTATVALQEQLIHKDMPLYRRLVETPFSFILAKGRQRYCCLEKLSLACGKQTEQDGQQLAMFESKPQKKDIEQLQALYTAFSDNKWNGDRDSWAETIPDDIWKVIVSDKHSCNNSMPTHRDCPFQKARADLDKADVIIANHSLVMADADLGGGVILPEPEQSIYIFDEAHHLPNVAREHASATASLKGTATWLESLNKSVVKIANLTDIKRSSRFRNELQDSIQQLVPALTQLSKQFNAGEFKENIYRFEHGELPSWLEEESKSLKILSKKAHQSMAKITDLISERVKDGELSARLAEPALAEAGFYLQRLENLAKVWHLMAEPNHDKGAPLARWIEISTDREDDFTINVSPLEVGWQLDRQLWSRCAGAVLVSATMRALNSFQFFAIQAGISQKVEDATQFLALASPFDYANNAELMVPKLQYEPQHPNFTAYLSEILPTYLQDKKANLVLFSSYWQMNQVAQALEAIAVKNKWNLQVQGKKSRSEILNKHRAYCQFGQTSVIFGTGSFSEGLDLPGKLLENLIITKIPFGVPTSPVEQAHSEYIVERGGNPFMQISVPEASKKLIQSVGRLLRKEQDSGRVVILDRRIVTKRYGKALLDALPPFARKVEY
;
A
#
# COMPACT_ATOMS: atom_id res chain seq x y z
N MET A 1 15.19 -21.78 -24.78
CA MET A 1 14.12 -21.52 -25.78
C MET A 1 12.76 -21.79 -25.17
N LEU A 2 11.78 -21.00 -25.53
CA LEU A 2 10.40 -21.18 -25.07
C LEU A 2 9.87 -22.55 -25.56
N SER A 3 9.35 -23.38 -24.66
CA SER A 3 8.83 -24.72 -24.99
C SER A 3 7.67 -24.64 -26.00
N THR A 4 7.63 -25.59 -26.93
CA THR A 4 6.56 -25.69 -27.94
C THR A 4 5.18 -25.84 -27.31
N ASN A 5 5.09 -26.51 -26.15
CA ASN A 5 3.83 -26.68 -25.40
C ASN A 5 3.32 -25.36 -24.82
N ILE A 6 4.21 -24.54 -24.26
CA ILE A 6 3.86 -23.20 -23.75
C ILE A 6 3.39 -22.30 -24.90
N GLN A 7 4.11 -22.33 -26.03
CA GLN A 7 3.70 -21.57 -27.22
C GLN A 7 2.32 -21.98 -27.75
N LYS A 8 2.02 -23.29 -27.76
CA LYS A 8 0.70 -23.79 -28.18
C LYS A 8 -0.39 -23.34 -27.22
N ALA A 9 -0.17 -23.43 -25.90
CA ALA A 9 -1.14 -23.02 -24.88
C ALA A 9 -1.44 -21.52 -24.98
N ILE A 10 -0.41 -20.66 -25.16
CA ILE A 10 -0.58 -19.20 -25.36
C ILE A 10 -1.39 -18.92 -26.63
N LYS A 11 -1.04 -19.55 -27.76
CA LYS A 11 -1.76 -19.36 -29.03
C LYS A 11 -3.23 -19.74 -28.93
N LEU A 12 -3.51 -20.88 -28.29
CA LEU A 12 -4.86 -21.36 -28.09
C LEU A 12 -5.70 -20.44 -27.22
N SER A 13 -5.13 -19.99 -26.08
CA SER A 13 -5.81 -19.00 -25.21
C SER A 13 -6.16 -17.72 -25.99
N TYR A 14 -5.29 -17.31 -26.90
CA TYR A 14 -5.52 -16.14 -27.75
C TYR A 14 -6.61 -16.37 -28.80
N GLN A 15 -6.63 -17.55 -29.43
CA GLN A 15 -7.68 -17.95 -30.37
C GLN A 15 -9.05 -18.02 -29.67
N ASN A 16 -9.10 -18.64 -28.48
CA ASN A 16 -10.31 -18.72 -27.68
C ASN A 16 -10.80 -17.33 -27.24
N LEU A 17 -9.89 -16.42 -26.87
CA LEU A 17 -10.25 -15.04 -26.53
C LEU A 17 -10.89 -14.32 -27.72
N SER A 18 -10.30 -14.48 -28.91
CA SER A 18 -10.83 -13.88 -30.15
C SER A 18 -12.19 -14.47 -30.57
N ALA A 19 -12.46 -15.72 -30.23
CA ALA A 19 -13.71 -16.40 -30.54
C ALA A 19 -14.85 -16.08 -29.51
N GLN A 20 -14.49 -15.83 -28.25
CA GLN A 20 -15.49 -15.70 -27.17
C GLN A 20 -15.83 -14.26 -26.79
N LEU A 21 -15.00 -13.28 -27.16
CA LEU A 21 -15.22 -11.88 -26.88
C LEU A 21 -15.64 -11.13 -28.15
N ASP A 22 -16.92 -10.80 -28.23
CA ASP A 22 -17.43 -9.97 -29.32
C ASP A 22 -16.70 -8.61 -29.36
N GLY A 23 -16.20 -8.26 -30.54
CA GLY A 23 -15.46 -7.01 -30.73
C GLY A 23 -14.02 -7.02 -30.19
N PHE A 24 -13.46 -8.18 -29.84
CA PHE A 24 -12.06 -8.26 -29.46
C PHE A 24 -11.14 -7.97 -30.66
N ILE A 25 -10.34 -6.93 -30.51
CA ILE A 25 -9.32 -6.55 -31.51
C ILE A 25 -7.94 -6.93 -30.96
N PRO A 26 -7.19 -7.81 -31.64
CA PRO A 26 -5.82 -8.15 -31.25
C PRO A 26 -4.91 -6.92 -31.28
N ARG A 27 -4.22 -6.64 -30.16
CA ARG A 27 -3.31 -5.50 -30.04
C ARG A 27 -1.87 -5.98 -30.11
N ARG A 28 -1.10 -5.41 -31.06
CA ARG A 28 0.33 -5.76 -31.21
C ARG A 28 1.13 -5.59 -29.93
N ALA A 29 0.87 -4.52 -29.18
CA ALA A 29 1.52 -4.25 -27.90
C ALA A 29 1.23 -5.34 -26.85
N GLN A 30 -0.02 -5.83 -26.77
CA GLN A 30 -0.38 -6.93 -25.88
C GLN A 30 0.33 -8.22 -26.26
N ASN A 31 0.33 -8.58 -27.54
CA ASN A 31 1.02 -9.78 -28.04
C ASN A 31 2.52 -9.73 -27.76
N TYR A 32 3.12 -8.56 -27.93
CA TYR A 32 4.53 -8.36 -27.65
C TYR A 32 4.82 -8.51 -26.15
N LEU A 33 3.98 -7.95 -25.29
CA LEU A 33 4.09 -8.12 -23.84
C LEU A 33 3.99 -9.60 -23.44
N VAL A 34 3.02 -10.34 -23.96
CA VAL A 34 2.88 -11.79 -23.72
C VAL A 34 4.14 -12.54 -24.11
N ALA A 35 4.67 -12.25 -25.30
CA ALA A 35 5.86 -12.92 -25.81
C ALA A 35 7.11 -12.63 -24.96
N GLU A 36 7.32 -11.38 -24.56
CA GLU A 36 8.48 -10.99 -23.75
C GLU A 36 8.41 -11.54 -22.33
N ILE A 37 7.23 -11.54 -21.70
CA ILE A 37 7.05 -12.20 -20.39
C ILE A 37 7.35 -13.70 -20.51
N ALA A 38 6.79 -14.39 -21.51
CA ALA A 38 6.99 -15.82 -21.68
C ALA A 38 8.46 -16.19 -21.97
N LYS A 39 9.18 -15.41 -22.77
CA LYS A 39 10.62 -15.58 -23.03
C LYS A 39 11.43 -15.37 -21.75
N THR A 40 11.15 -14.32 -20.98
CA THR A 40 11.85 -14.01 -19.74
C THR A 40 11.69 -15.14 -18.75
N LEU A 41 10.46 -15.53 -18.44
CA LEU A 41 10.16 -16.61 -17.50
C LEU A 41 10.77 -17.95 -17.93
N SER A 42 10.83 -18.22 -19.23
CA SER A 42 11.46 -19.44 -19.79
C SER A 42 13.00 -19.43 -19.73
N GLY A 43 13.61 -18.35 -19.24
CA GLY A 43 15.05 -18.23 -19.14
C GLY A 43 15.74 -18.05 -20.51
N THR A 44 15.03 -17.49 -21.51
CA THR A 44 15.60 -17.23 -22.83
C THR A 44 16.72 -16.20 -22.79
N TYR A 45 16.60 -15.18 -21.95
CA TYR A 45 17.58 -14.10 -21.77
C TYR A 45 18.61 -14.43 -20.71
N HIS A 46 18.19 -14.95 -19.56
CA HIS A 46 19.07 -15.39 -18.50
C HIS A 46 18.46 -16.60 -17.76
N LYS A 47 19.30 -17.56 -17.34
CA LYS A 47 18.81 -18.83 -16.77
C LYS A 47 18.26 -18.66 -15.34
N SER A 48 18.86 -17.84 -14.52
CA SER A 48 18.49 -17.61 -13.12
C SER A 48 17.77 -16.28 -12.91
N ASN A 49 18.22 -15.18 -13.51
CA ASN A 49 17.55 -13.88 -13.40
C ASN A 49 16.42 -13.78 -14.42
N ARG A 50 15.19 -14.10 -14.00
CA ARG A 50 13.99 -14.13 -14.84
C ARG A 50 13.07 -12.97 -14.51
N ILE A 51 13.59 -11.75 -14.64
CA ILE A 51 12.89 -10.52 -14.25
C ILE A 51 12.57 -9.67 -15.47
N ILE A 52 11.32 -9.24 -15.59
CA ILE A 52 10.87 -8.26 -16.57
C ILE A 52 10.17 -7.10 -15.89
N VAL A 53 10.55 -5.88 -16.26
CA VAL A 53 9.93 -4.62 -15.86
C VAL A 53 9.27 -4.01 -17.07
N ALA A 54 7.95 -3.99 -17.10
CA ALA A 54 7.18 -3.53 -18.25
C ALA A 54 6.34 -2.31 -17.93
N GLU A 55 6.59 -1.21 -18.63
CA GLU A 55 5.61 -0.12 -18.73
C GLU A 55 4.64 -0.45 -19.85
N ALA A 56 3.41 -0.69 -19.48
CA ALA A 56 2.33 -0.99 -20.41
C ALA A 56 1.22 0.03 -20.23
N GLY A 57 1.06 0.95 -21.18
CA GLY A 57 0.10 2.04 -21.14
C GLY A 57 -1.33 1.56 -20.93
N THR A 58 -2.22 2.49 -20.56
CA THR A 58 -3.65 2.18 -20.41
C THR A 58 -4.21 1.62 -21.73
N GLY A 59 -5.13 0.65 -21.61
CA GLY A 59 -5.79 0.06 -22.78
C GLY A 59 -5.05 -1.14 -23.42
N ILE A 60 -3.81 -1.46 -23.03
CA ILE A 60 -3.08 -2.63 -23.60
C ILE A 60 -3.71 -3.96 -23.18
N GLY A 61 -4.35 -4.03 -22.01
CA GLY A 61 -4.88 -5.29 -21.44
C GLY A 61 -3.81 -6.07 -20.67
N LYS A 62 -3.13 -5.38 -19.73
CA LYS A 62 -2.06 -5.92 -18.88
C LYS A 62 -2.42 -7.24 -18.20
N SER A 63 -3.61 -7.28 -17.55
CA SER A 63 -4.02 -8.45 -16.76
C SER A 63 -4.06 -9.72 -17.62
N LEU A 64 -4.71 -9.68 -18.75
CA LEU A 64 -4.76 -10.82 -19.67
C LEU A 64 -3.37 -11.16 -20.23
N ALA A 65 -2.53 -10.16 -20.50
CA ALA A 65 -1.19 -10.41 -21.07
C ALA A 65 -0.32 -11.19 -20.09
N TYR A 66 -0.22 -10.76 -18.82
CA TYR A 66 0.60 -11.50 -17.86
C TYR A 66 -0.02 -12.87 -17.50
N LEU A 67 -1.36 -13.03 -17.48
CA LEU A 67 -1.99 -14.33 -17.27
C LEU A 67 -1.68 -15.30 -18.41
N MET A 68 -1.86 -14.87 -19.66
CA MET A 68 -1.59 -15.69 -20.85
C MET A 68 -0.13 -16.16 -20.93
N ALA A 69 0.81 -15.36 -20.47
CA ALA A 69 2.23 -15.73 -20.48
C ALA A 69 2.61 -16.62 -19.29
N SER A 70 2.13 -16.27 -18.07
CA SER A 70 2.64 -16.85 -16.84
C SER A 70 1.95 -18.14 -16.45
N VAL A 71 0.61 -18.27 -16.67
CA VAL A 71 -0.13 -19.48 -16.27
C VAL A 71 0.34 -20.73 -17.00
N PRO A 72 0.46 -20.75 -18.35
CA PRO A 72 1.02 -21.91 -19.05
C PRO A 72 2.44 -22.25 -18.62
N PHE A 73 3.27 -21.20 -18.35
CA PHE A 73 4.63 -21.43 -17.89
C PHE A 73 4.65 -22.05 -16.49
N ALA A 74 3.83 -21.55 -15.55
CA ALA A 74 3.74 -22.05 -14.19
C ALA A 74 3.27 -23.52 -14.15
N GLN A 75 2.23 -23.86 -14.93
CA GLN A 75 1.75 -25.24 -15.06
C GLN A 75 2.83 -26.18 -15.61
N PHE A 76 3.55 -25.75 -16.65
CA PHE A 76 4.63 -26.53 -17.24
C PHE A 76 5.82 -26.73 -16.28
N SER A 77 6.16 -25.72 -15.49
CA SER A 77 7.29 -25.73 -14.55
C SER A 77 6.93 -26.14 -13.15
N GLN A 78 5.67 -26.47 -12.89
CA GLN A 78 5.13 -26.82 -11.56
C GLN A 78 5.40 -25.73 -10.50
N LYS A 79 5.26 -24.47 -10.89
CA LYS A 79 5.42 -23.32 -10.02
C LYS A 79 4.08 -22.72 -9.67
N LYS A 80 4.02 -22.03 -8.51
CA LYS A 80 2.87 -21.22 -8.12
C LYS A 80 2.96 -19.82 -8.71
N ILE A 81 1.82 -19.15 -8.87
CA ILE A 81 1.78 -17.73 -9.25
C ILE A 81 1.25 -16.92 -8.08
N ILE A 82 1.96 -15.85 -7.75
CA ILE A 82 1.52 -14.85 -6.77
C ILE A 82 1.30 -13.54 -7.53
N ILE A 83 0.03 -13.14 -7.70
CA ILE A 83 -0.31 -11.85 -8.31
C ILE A 83 -0.53 -10.84 -7.19
N SER A 84 0.35 -9.87 -7.13
CA SER A 84 0.33 -8.81 -6.14
C SER A 84 -0.19 -7.51 -6.75
N THR A 85 -1.17 -6.86 -6.11
CA THR A 85 -1.76 -5.60 -6.58
C THR A 85 -1.65 -4.51 -5.53
N ALA A 86 -1.77 -3.24 -5.95
CA ALA A 86 -1.67 -2.11 -5.03
C ALA A 86 -2.95 -1.86 -4.21
N THR A 87 -4.13 -2.21 -4.73
CA THR A 87 -5.42 -1.84 -4.11
C THR A 87 -6.41 -2.98 -4.04
N VAL A 88 -7.33 -2.92 -3.07
CA VAL A 88 -8.42 -3.88 -2.93
C VAL A 88 -9.32 -3.89 -4.19
N ALA A 89 -9.59 -2.74 -4.78
CA ALA A 89 -10.41 -2.66 -6.00
C ALA A 89 -9.81 -3.44 -7.17
N LEU A 90 -8.48 -3.45 -7.31
CA LEU A 90 -7.80 -4.26 -8.34
C LEU A 90 -7.85 -5.75 -7.99
N GLN A 91 -7.78 -6.12 -6.71
CA GLN A 91 -7.98 -7.51 -6.30
C GLN A 91 -9.38 -8.01 -6.66
N GLU A 92 -10.42 -7.21 -6.37
CA GLU A 92 -11.81 -7.51 -6.72
C GLU A 92 -12.00 -7.64 -8.24
N GLN A 93 -11.39 -6.76 -9.02
CA GLN A 93 -11.41 -6.87 -10.48
C GLN A 93 -10.78 -8.18 -10.94
N LEU A 94 -9.61 -8.55 -10.43
CA LEU A 94 -8.96 -9.81 -10.80
C LEU A 94 -9.81 -11.01 -10.44
N ILE A 95 -10.29 -11.10 -9.18
CA ILE A 95 -11.00 -12.29 -8.69
C ILE A 95 -12.36 -12.49 -9.36
N HIS A 96 -13.09 -11.41 -9.62
CA HIS A 96 -14.47 -11.49 -10.14
C HIS A 96 -14.58 -11.35 -11.66
N LYS A 97 -13.58 -10.78 -12.33
CA LYS A 97 -13.64 -10.53 -13.77
C LYS A 97 -12.53 -11.22 -14.55
N ASP A 98 -11.26 -10.88 -14.27
CA ASP A 98 -10.16 -11.26 -15.15
C ASP A 98 -9.80 -12.75 -15.01
N MET A 99 -9.77 -13.29 -13.79
CA MET A 99 -9.49 -14.71 -13.55
C MET A 99 -10.60 -15.64 -14.06
N PRO A 100 -11.90 -15.40 -13.78
CA PRO A 100 -12.98 -16.21 -14.37
C PRO A 100 -13.01 -16.16 -15.90
N LEU A 101 -12.71 -15.00 -16.49
CA LEU A 101 -12.59 -14.87 -17.94
C LEU A 101 -11.47 -15.75 -18.45
N TYR A 102 -10.23 -15.60 -17.91
CA TYR A 102 -9.07 -16.33 -18.37
C TYR A 102 -9.22 -17.85 -18.16
N ARG A 103 -9.81 -18.28 -17.05
CA ARG A 103 -10.06 -19.70 -16.77
C ARG A 103 -10.92 -20.38 -17.84
N ARG A 104 -11.82 -19.65 -18.48
CA ARG A 104 -12.65 -20.17 -19.58
C ARG A 104 -11.89 -20.30 -20.90
N LEU A 105 -10.78 -19.57 -21.05
CA LEU A 105 -9.99 -19.53 -22.28
C LEU A 105 -8.93 -20.64 -22.37
N VAL A 106 -8.59 -21.27 -21.25
CA VAL A 106 -7.53 -22.28 -21.17
C VAL A 106 -8.08 -23.69 -21.19
N GLU A 107 -7.40 -24.63 -21.83
CA GLU A 107 -7.77 -26.06 -21.83
C GLU A 107 -7.44 -26.72 -20.49
N THR A 108 -6.25 -26.41 -19.94
CA THR A 108 -5.85 -26.96 -18.64
C THR A 108 -6.43 -26.12 -17.53
N PRO A 109 -7.36 -26.62 -16.74
CA PRO A 109 -7.95 -25.87 -15.65
C PRO A 109 -6.89 -25.51 -14.60
N PHE A 110 -7.05 -24.38 -13.96
CA PHE A 110 -6.25 -23.95 -12.81
C PHE A 110 -7.14 -23.39 -11.71
N SER A 111 -6.67 -23.50 -10.49
CA SER A 111 -7.34 -22.94 -9.31
C SER A 111 -6.76 -21.56 -8.97
N PHE A 112 -7.62 -20.68 -8.44
CA PHE A 112 -7.17 -19.37 -7.97
C PHE A 112 -7.91 -18.96 -6.71
N ILE A 113 -7.24 -18.19 -5.85
CA ILE A 113 -7.77 -17.73 -4.57
C ILE A 113 -7.26 -16.33 -4.23
N LEU A 114 -8.04 -15.58 -3.45
CA LEU A 114 -7.65 -14.31 -2.87
C LEU A 114 -7.06 -14.52 -1.47
N ALA A 115 -5.78 -14.20 -1.31
CA ALA A 115 -5.10 -14.16 -0.02
C ALA A 115 -5.31 -12.80 0.64
N LYS A 116 -5.88 -12.81 1.83
CA LYS A 116 -6.03 -11.61 2.67
C LYS A 116 -5.20 -11.73 3.93
N GLY A 117 -4.73 -10.60 4.43
CA GLY A 117 -4.04 -10.54 5.71
C GLY A 117 -4.92 -11.02 6.86
N ARG A 118 -4.31 -11.62 7.88
CA ARG A 118 -4.98 -12.14 9.08
C ARG A 118 -5.97 -11.15 9.70
N GLN A 119 -5.64 -9.86 9.68
CA GLN A 119 -6.48 -8.79 10.23
C GLN A 119 -7.81 -8.59 9.47
N ARG A 120 -8.01 -9.26 8.35
CA ARG A 120 -9.30 -9.25 7.61
C ARG A 120 -10.26 -10.35 8.08
N TYR A 121 -9.83 -11.23 8.98
CA TYR A 121 -10.64 -12.35 9.48
C TYR A 121 -10.97 -12.17 10.97
N CYS A 122 -12.18 -12.54 11.37
CA CYS A 122 -12.54 -12.57 12.77
C CYS A 122 -11.93 -13.80 13.49
N CYS A 123 -11.67 -13.66 14.76
CA CYS A 123 -11.44 -14.76 15.68
C CYS A 123 -12.79 -15.15 16.30
N LEU A 124 -13.23 -16.38 16.10
CA LEU A 124 -14.52 -16.85 16.60
C LEU A 124 -14.60 -16.88 18.12
N GLU A 125 -13.49 -17.19 18.76
CA GLU A 125 -13.41 -17.18 20.23
C GLU A 125 -13.58 -15.78 20.76
N LYS A 126 -12.85 -14.79 20.21
CA LYS A 126 -13.02 -13.38 20.58
C LYS A 126 -14.46 -12.89 20.31
N LEU A 127 -15.05 -13.30 19.19
CA LEU A 127 -16.43 -12.95 18.84
C LEU A 127 -17.41 -13.57 19.84
N SER A 128 -17.23 -14.82 20.23
CA SER A 128 -18.04 -15.50 21.23
C SER A 128 -17.96 -14.84 22.61
N LEU A 129 -16.74 -14.50 23.05
CA LEU A 129 -16.50 -13.77 24.31
C LEU A 129 -17.13 -12.38 24.29
N ALA A 130 -16.98 -11.64 23.19
CA ALA A 130 -17.57 -10.31 23.03
C ALA A 130 -19.11 -10.33 23.04
N CYS A 131 -19.72 -11.42 22.58
CA CYS A 131 -21.18 -11.63 22.66
C CYS A 131 -21.70 -12.01 24.06
N GLY A 132 -20.84 -12.23 25.06
CA GLY A 132 -21.24 -12.64 26.41
C GLY A 132 -21.81 -14.06 26.51
N LYS A 133 -21.57 -14.92 25.51
CA LYS A 133 -22.12 -16.29 25.47
C LYS A 133 -21.38 -17.31 26.33
N GLN A 134 -20.28 -16.93 26.97
CA GLN A 134 -19.54 -17.79 27.90
C GLN A 134 -19.52 -17.14 29.29
N THR A 135 -20.49 -17.59 30.12
CA THR A 135 -20.59 -17.46 31.60
C THR A 135 -20.08 -16.21 32.33
N GLU A 136 -21.02 -15.58 33.06
CA GLU A 136 -20.96 -14.89 34.38
C GLU A 136 -19.61 -14.31 34.91
N GLN A 137 -18.76 -13.76 34.05
CA GLN A 137 -17.65 -12.94 34.50
C GLN A 137 -17.67 -11.59 33.75
N ASP A 138 -18.51 -10.68 34.23
CA ASP A 138 -18.70 -9.32 33.73
C ASP A 138 -17.41 -8.49 33.57
N GLY A 139 -16.32 -8.89 34.20
CA GLY A 139 -15.05 -8.17 34.14
C GLY A 139 -14.19 -8.43 32.90
N GLN A 140 -14.33 -9.59 32.22
CA GLN A 140 -13.49 -9.92 31.06
C GLN A 140 -14.03 -9.34 29.76
N GLN A 141 -15.33 -9.23 29.62
CA GLN A 141 -15.98 -8.64 28.45
C GLN A 141 -15.64 -7.14 28.31
N LEU A 142 -15.60 -6.41 29.44
CA LEU A 142 -15.27 -4.98 29.48
C LEU A 142 -13.79 -4.68 29.17
N ALA A 143 -12.87 -5.62 29.42
CA ALA A 143 -11.44 -5.41 29.17
C ALA A 143 -11.06 -5.45 27.68
N MET A 144 -11.93 -5.98 26.82
CA MET A 144 -11.70 -6.05 25.36
C MET A 144 -12.06 -4.74 24.65
N PHE A 145 -12.85 -3.87 25.26
CA PHE A 145 -13.24 -2.59 24.68
C PHE A 145 -12.46 -1.43 25.33
N GLU A 146 -11.99 -0.50 24.51
CA GLU A 146 -11.36 0.75 25.01
C GLU A 146 -12.35 1.65 25.76
N SER A 147 -13.65 1.49 25.46
CA SER A 147 -14.79 2.17 26.12
C SER A 147 -15.92 1.17 26.33
N LYS A 148 -16.87 1.44 27.25
CA LYS A 148 -18.03 0.57 27.45
C LYS A 148 -18.82 0.40 26.14
N PRO A 149 -19.03 -0.86 25.65
CA PRO A 149 -19.77 -1.11 24.42
C PRO A 149 -21.21 -0.59 24.54
N GLN A 150 -21.69 0.04 23.48
CA GLN A 150 -23.09 0.45 23.38
C GLN A 150 -23.97 -0.75 23.05
N LYS A 151 -25.26 -0.64 23.32
CA LYS A 151 -26.24 -1.69 23.00
C LYS A 151 -26.21 -2.09 21.51
N LYS A 152 -26.02 -1.11 20.63
CA LYS A 152 -25.89 -1.32 19.19
C LYS A 152 -24.66 -2.16 18.81
N ASP A 153 -23.56 -1.99 19.51
CA ASP A 153 -22.32 -2.74 19.27
C ASP A 153 -22.51 -4.22 19.62
N ILE A 154 -23.19 -4.50 20.71
CA ILE A 154 -23.53 -5.85 21.16
C ILE A 154 -24.50 -6.51 20.18
N GLU A 155 -25.52 -5.80 19.70
CA GLU A 155 -26.46 -6.29 18.69
C GLU A 155 -25.74 -6.66 17.38
N GLN A 156 -24.77 -5.84 16.94
CA GLN A 156 -23.98 -6.11 15.75
C GLN A 156 -23.06 -7.33 15.93
N LEU A 157 -22.39 -7.46 17.07
CA LEU A 157 -21.59 -8.64 17.40
C LEU A 157 -22.42 -9.92 17.41
N GLN A 158 -23.63 -9.89 17.98
CA GLN A 158 -24.56 -11.01 17.97
C GLN A 158 -25.03 -11.37 16.57
N ALA A 159 -25.29 -10.38 15.72
CA ALA A 159 -25.63 -10.61 14.30
C ALA A 159 -24.49 -11.30 13.54
N LEU A 160 -23.25 -10.86 13.73
CA LEU A 160 -22.06 -11.48 13.14
C LEU A 160 -21.89 -12.94 13.61
N TYR A 161 -22.04 -13.18 14.90
CA TYR A 161 -21.93 -14.52 15.47
C TYR A 161 -23.01 -15.48 14.92
N THR A 162 -24.25 -15.00 14.87
CA THR A 162 -25.37 -15.78 14.33
C THR A 162 -25.18 -16.08 12.86
N ALA A 163 -24.80 -15.08 12.06
CA ALA A 163 -24.54 -15.27 10.63
C ALA A 163 -23.40 -16.27 10.36
N PHE A 164 -22.35 -16.26 11.19
CA PHE A 164 -21.28 -17.24 11.09
C PHE A 164 -21.78 -18.66 11.45
N SER A 165 -22.52 -18.80 12.55
CA SER A 165 -23.07 -20.08 12.98
C SER A 165 -24.04 -20.68 11.97
N ASP A 166 -24.77 -19.83 11.25
CA ASP A 166 -25.71 -20.23 10.19
C ASP A 166 -25.03 -20.47 8.83
N ASN A 167 -23.69 -20.40 8.74
CA ASN A 167 -22.92 -20.43 7.49
C ASN A 167 -23.30 -19.37 6.45
N LYS A 168 -23.90 -18.25 6.89
CA LYS A 168 -24.24 -17.09 6.05
C LYS A 168 -23.09 -16.09 5.90
N TRP A 169 -22.06 -16.20 6.75
CA TRP A 169 -20.87 -15.40 6.74
C TRP A 169 -19.64 -16.29 7.00
N ASN A 170 -18.55 -16.05 6.28
CA ASN A 170 -17.33 -16.85 6.37
C ASN A 170 -16.28 -16.27 7.33
N GLY A 171 -16.61 -15.23 8.07
CA GLY A 171 -15.68 -14.57 9.02
C GLY A 171 -14.70 -13.57 8.38
N ASP A 172 -14.80 -13.31 7.08
CA ASP A 172 -14.04 -12.28 6.37
C ASP A 172 -14.78 -10.94 6.49
N ARG A 173 -14.11 -9.89 6.98
CA ARG A 173 -14.66 -8.55 7.16
C ARG A 173 -15.29 -7.99 5.89
N ASP A 174 -14.62 -8.20 4.74
CA ASP A 174 -15.06 -7.64 3.46
C ASP A 174 -16.24 -8.39 2.85
N SER A 175 -16.52 -9.60 3.31
CA SER A 175 -17.68 -10.39 2.87
C SER A 175 -18.98 -10.07 3.62
N TRP A 176 -18.91 -9.23 4.66
CA TRP A 176 -20.09 -8.73 5.35
C TRP A 176 -20.77 -7.63 4.54
N ALA A 177 -22.10 -7.68 4.42
CA ALA A 177 -22.84 -6.75 3.55
C ALA A 177 -22.81 -5.29 4.02
N GLU A 178 -22.69 -5.09 5.34
CA GLU A 178 -22.62 -3.77 5.95
C GLU A 178 -21.21 -3.45 6.43
N THR A 179 -20.88 -2.16 6.58
CA THR A 179 -19.60 -1.76 7.14
C THR A 179 -19.52 -2.12 8.61
N ILE A 180 -18.52 -2.93 9.01
CA ILE A 180 -18.22 -3.20 10.41
C ILE A 180 -17.32 -2.07 10.92
N PRO A 181 -17.73 -1.29 11.95
CA PRO A 181 -16.92 -0.24 12.55
C PRO A 181 -15.55 -0.75 13.02
N ASP A 182 -14.53 0.10 12.93
CA ASP A 182 -13.16 -0.30 13.26
C ASP A 182 -12.96 -0.64 14.73
N ASP A 183 -13.67 0.03 15.62
CA ASP A 183 -13.66 -0.22 17.05
C ASP A 183 -14.25 -1.60 17.40
N ILE A 184 -15.36 -1.99 16.77
CA ILE A 184 -15.94 -3.34 16.88
C ILE A 184 -14.98 -4.38 16.28
N TRP A 185 -14.43 -4.09 15.09
CA TRP A 185 -13.54 -5.03 14.44
C TRP A 185 -12.27 -5.32 15.25
N LYS A 186 -11.66 -4.31 15.85
CA LYS A 186 -10.47 -4.44 16.71
C LYS A 186 -10.67 -5.46 17.85
N VAL A 187 -11.89 -5.57 18.37
CA VAL A 187 -12.21 -6.51 19.46
C VAL A 187 -12.20 -7.97 19.00
N ILE A 188 -12.68 -8.24 17.78
CA ILE A 188 -12.91 -9.60 17.27
C ILE A 188 -11.88 -10.06 16.25
N VAL A 189 -10.96 -9.22 15.83
CA VAL A 189 -9.97 -9.53 14.79
C VAL A 189 -9.02 -10.66 15.22
N SER A 190 -8.68 -11.52 14.26
CA SER A 190 -7.65 -12.56 14.42
C SER A 190 -6.25 -11.94 14.47
N ASP A 191 -5.43 -12.36 15.40
CA ASP A 191 -4.02 -11.96 15.51
C ASP A 191 -3.06 -13.17 15.48
N LYS A 192 -1.76 -12.91 15.26
CA LYS A 192 -0.76 -13.97 15.09
C LYS A 192 -0.37 -14.69 16.38
N HIS A 193 -0.58 -14.05 17.51
CA HIS A 193 -0.08 -14.53 18.79
C HIS A 193 -1.15 -15.30 19.58
N SER A 194 -2.42 -14.86 19.52
CA SER A 194 -3.52 -15.53 20.22
C SER A 194 -4.23 -16.59 19.38
N CYS A 195 -4.20 -16.48 18.04
CA CYS A 195 -4.92 -17.39 17.15
C CYS A 195 -3.98 -18.46 16.59
N ASN A 196 -3.73 -19.51 17.37
CA ASN A 196 -2.82 -20.59 17.01
C ASN A 196 -3.61 -21.89 16.62
N ASN A 197 -3.16 -22.57 15.55
CA ASN A 197 -3.72 -23.84 15.08
C ASN A 197 -3.67 -24.98 16.10
N SER A 198 -2.74 -24.92 17.03
CA SER A 198 -2.61 -25.94 18.09
C SER A 198 -3.76 -25.89 19.11
N MET A 199 -4.57 -24.82 19.11
CA MET A 199 -5.71 -24.66 20.01
C MET A 199 -6.98 -25.31 19.44
N PRO A 200 -7.65 -26.20 20.18
CA PRO A 200 -8.86 -26.88 19.72
C PRO A 200 -10.00 -25.93 19.29
N THR A 201 -10.13 -24.77 19.94
CA THR A 201 -11.14 -23.74 19.65
C THR A 201 -10.86 -22.98 18.36
N HIS A 202 -9.64 -23.05 17.83
CA HIS A 202 -9.27 -22.42 16.56
C HIS A 202 -9.30 -23.36 15.36
N ARG A 203 -9.81 -24.61 15.50
CA ARG A 203 -9.96 -25.56 14.38
C ARG A 203 -10.86 -25.01 13.27
N ASP A 204 -11.92 -24.30 13.64
CA ASP A 204 -12.86 -23.68 12.71
C ASP A 204 -12.52 -22.22 12.38
N CYS A 205 -11.32 -21.75 12.76
CA CYS A 205 -10.89 -20.39 12.53
C CYS A 205 -10.98 -19.99 11.04
N PRO A 206 -11.71 -18.91 10.69
CA PRO A 206 -11.85 -18.43 9.31
C PRO A 206 -10.52 -18.21 8.61
N PHE A 207 -9.56 -17.62 9.32
CA PHE A 207 -8.23 -17.38 8.79
C PHE A 207 -7.49 -18.69 8.48
N GLN A 208 -7.57 -19.68 9.36
CA GLN A 208 -6.88 -20.96 9.16
C GLN A 208 -7.48 -21.76 7.99
N LYS A 209 -8.80 -21.74 7.85
CA LYS A 209 -9.49 -22.33 6.67
C LYS A 209 -9.02 -21.65 5.38
N ALA A 210 -9.05 -20.31 5.34
CA ALA A 210 -8.59 -19.55 4.19
C ALA A 210 -7.11 -19.85 3.85
N ARG A 211 -6.27 -20.05 4.88
CA ARG A 211 -4.86 -20.37 4.70
C ARG A 211 -4.63 -21.78 4.13
N ALA A 212 -5.33 -22.76 4.64
CA ALA A 212 -5.22 -24.14 4.14
C ALA A 212 -5.61 -24.25 2.65
N ASP A 213 -6.43 -23.35 2.15
CA ASP A 213 -6.82 -23.31 0.75
C ASP A 213 -5.77 -22.63 -0.15
N LEU A 214 -4.89 -21.77 0.41
CA LEU A 214 -3.76 -21.16 -0.34
C LEU A 214 -2.80 -22.22 -0.87
N ASP A 215 -2.49 -23.25 -0.08
CA ASP A 215 -1.56 -24.31 -0.46
C ASP A 215 -2.05 -25.13 -1.67
N LYS A 216 -3.37 -25.20 -1.86
CA LYS A 216 -4.00 -25.95 -2.96
C LYS A 216 -4.11 -25.13 -4.25
N ALA A 217 -4.07 -23.80 -4.15
CA ALA A 217 -4.26 -22.92 -5.30
C ALA A 217 -3.04 -22.86 -6.20
N ASP A 218 -3.27 -22.77 -7.52
CA ASP A 218 -2.22 -22.56 -8.53
C ASP A 218 -1.85 -21.09 -8.65
N VAL A 219 -2.85 -20.21 -8.49
CA VAL A 219 -2.71 -18.75 -8.56
C VAL A 219 -3.26 -18.11 -7.29
N ILE A 220 -2.43 -17.33 -6.61
CA ILE A 220 -2.78 -16.61 -5.40
C ILE A 220 -2.77 -15.12 -5.69
N ILE A 221 -3.90 -14.45 -5.46
CA ILE A 221 -4.01 -12.99 -5.58
C ILE A 221 -3.79 -12.41 -4.18
N ALA A 222 -2.90 -11.41 -4.07
CA ALA A 222 -2.56 -10.74 -2.81
C ALA A 222 -2.45 -9.23 -3.02
N ASN A 223 -2.24 -8.47 -1.95
CA ASN A 223 -1.75 -7.09 -2.06
C ASN A 223 -0.24 -7.03 -1.80
N HIS A 224 0.39 -5.91 -2.19
CA HIS A 224 1.83 -5.72 -1.97
C HIS A 224 2.21 -5.83 -0.50
N SER A 225 1.38 -5.35 0.42
CA SER A 225 1.64 -5.44 1.86
C SER A 225 1.69 -6.87 2.37
N LEU A 226 0.86 -7.78 1.85
CA LEU A 226 0.88 -9.18 2.26
C LEU A 226 2.14 -9.90 1.75
N VAL A 227 2.58 -9.58 0.53
CA VAL A 227 3.84 -10.09 -0.02
C VAL A 227 5.02 -9.60 0.81
N MET A 228 5.05 -8.32 1.19
CA MET A 228 6.10 -7.78 2.05
C MET A 228 6.07 -8.37 3.46
N ALA A 229 4.89 -8.60 4.03
CA ALA A 229 4.77 -9.26 5.33
C ALA A 229 5.29 -10.69 5.30
N ASP A 230 5.08 -11.43 4.22
CA ASP A 230 5.65 -12.77 4.04
C ASP A 230 7.18 -12.70 3.87
N ALA A 231 7.67 -11.76 3.07
CA ALA A 231 9.09 -11.54 2.84
C ALA A 231 9.85 -11.19 4.13
N ASP A 232 9.26 -10.37 5.01
CA ASP A 232 9.83 -10.03 6.32
C ASP A 232 9.91 -11.23 7.27
N LEU A 233 9.03 -12.23 7.12
CA LEU A 233 9.08 -13.50 7.85
C LEU A 233 10.06 -14.52 7.24
N GLY A 234 10.79 -14.14 6.19
CA GLY A 234 11.73 -14.97 5.48
C GLY A 234 11.21 -15.59 4.18
N GLY A 235 9.94 -15.37 3.85
CA GLY A 235 9.26 -15.94 2.67
C GLY A 235 8.83 -17.39 2.86
N GLY A 236 7.67 -17.76 2.34
CA GLY A 236 7.13 -19.12 2.47
C GLY A 236 6.34 -19.37 3.75
N VAL A 237 6.15 -18.36 4.59
CA VAL A 237 5.39 -18.47 5.85
C VAL A 237 3.91 -18.14 5.64
N ILE A 238 3.58 -17.14 4.86
CA ILE A 238 2.21 -16.72 4.53
C ILE A 238 1.82 -17.18 3.11
N LEU A 239 2.70 -17.04 2.18
CA LEU A 239 2.57 -17.41 0.77
C LEU A 239 3.49 -18.61 0.47
N PRO A 240 3.37 -19.25 -0.68
CA PRO A 240 4.34 -20.27 -1.09
C PRO A 240 5.76 -19.73 -1.16
N GLU A 241 6.74 -20.62 -0.97
CA GLU A 241 8.17 -20.26 -0.99
C GLU A 241 8.56 -19.47 -2.25
N PRO A 242 9.39 -18.43 -2.13
CA PRO A 242 9.80 -17.61 -3.27
C PRO A 242 10.42 -18.44 -4.40
N GLU A 243 11.24 -19.42 -4.09
CA GLU A 243 11.91 -20.31 -5.03
C GLU A 243 10.92 -21.18 -5.84
N GLN A 244 9.70 -21.36 -5.33
CA GLN A 244 8.61 -22.09 -5.98
C GLN A 244 7.57 -21.16 -6.60
N SER A 245 7.79 -19.86 -6.56
CA SER A 245 6.79 -18.85 -6.93
C SER A 245 7.26 -17.92 -8.04
N ILE A 246 6.34 -17.64 -8.95
CA ILE A 246 6.46 -16.56 -9.93
C ILE A 246 5.65 -15.38 -9.38
N TYR A 247 6.30 -14.26 -9.16
CA TYR A 247 5.63 -13.05 -8.70
C TYR A 247 5.22 -12.17 -9.87
N ILE A 248 3.97 -11.72 -9.86
CA ILE A 248 3.44 -10.72 -10.79
C ILE A 248 3.02 -9.51 -9.96
N PHE A 249 3.73 -8.41 -10.09
CA PHE A 249 3.39 -7.16 -9.42
C PHE A 249 2.63 -6.26 -10.40
N ASP A 250 1.33 -6.12 -10.20
CA ASP A 250 0.49 -5.18 -10.96
C ASP A 250 0.44 -3.84 -10.22
N GLU A 251 0.54 -2.74 -10.96
CA GLU A 251 0.85 -1.40 -10.43
C GLU A 251 2.12 -1.38 -9.56
N ALA A 252 3.15 -2.08 -10.05
CA ALA A 252 4.42 -2.32 -9.35
C ALA A 252 5.17 -1.04 -8.93
N HIS A 253 4.83 0.11 -9.50
CA HIS A 253 5.40 1.40 -9.11
C HIS A 253 5.12 1.80 -7.66
N HIS A 254 4.15 1.15 -6.99
CA HIS A 254 3.87 1.33 -5.55
C HIS A 254 4.75 0.46 -4.64
N LEU A 255 5.34 -0.61 -5.18
CA LEU A 255 6.05 -1.61 -4.38
C LEU A 255 7.19 -1.04 -3.51
N PRO A 256 8.05 -0.12 -4.00
CA PRO A 256 9.12 0.44 -3.16
C PRO A 256 8.59 1.21 -1.94
N ASN A 257 7.48 1.93 -2.09
CA ASN A 257 6.86 2.66 -0.97
C ASN A 257 6.27 1.70 0.06
N VAL A 258 5.56 0.66 -0.39
CA VAL A 258 5.02 -0.37 0.51
C VAL A 258 6.15 -1.10 1.25
N ALA A 259 7.25 -1.44 0.57
CA ALA A 259 8.41 -2.05 1.21
C ALA A 259 9.03 -1.13 2.27
N ARG A 260 9.11 0.18 2.01
CA ARG A 260 9.59 1.17 2.97
C ARG A 260 8.69 1.27 4.19
N GLU A 261 7.37 1.33 4.02
CA GLU A 261 6.40 1.34 5.12
C GLU A 261 6.55 0.09 6.00
N HIS A 262 6.71 -1.08 5.39
CA HIS A 262 6.97 -2.34 6.11
C HIS A 262 8.29 -2.33 6.87
N ALA A 263 9.34 -1.74 6.32
CA ALA A 263 10.65 -1.64 6.96
C ALA A 263 10.69 -0.58 8.07
N SER A 264 9.77 0.38 8.07
CA SER A 264 9.66 1.45 9.06
C SER A 264 9.12 0.97 10.41
N ALA A 265 9.35 1.74 11.46
CA ALA A 265 8.83 1.47 12.78
C ALA A 265 8.49 2.76 13.53
N THR A 266 7.48 2.71 14.41
CA THR A 266 7.02 3.86 15.20
C THR A 266 6.54 3.43 16.58
N ALA A 267 6.81 4.24 17.61
CA ALA A 267 6.29 4.04 18.96
C ALA A 267 6.12 5.36 19.70
N SER A 268 4.99 5.55 20.39
CA SER A 268 4.83 6.69 21.30
C SER A 268 5.58 6.43 22.62
N LEU A 269 6.08 7.46 23.26
CA LEU A 269 6.87 7.32 24.50
C LEU A 269 5.96 7.08 25.72
N LYS A 270 5.07 8.03 26.04
CA LYS A 270 4.17 7.90 27.20
C LYS A 270 3.12 6.80 27.01
N GLY A 271 2.58 6.68 25.78
CA GLY A 271 1.66 5.60 25.46
C GLY A 271 2.30 4.22 25.67
N THR A 272 3.58 4.07 25.30
CA THR A 272 4.34 2.83 25.54
C THR A 272 4.56 2.59 27.02
N ALA A 273 4.96 3.59 27.78
CA ALA A 273 5.12 3.45 29.24
C ALA A 273 3.81 3.00 29.90
N THR A 274 2.67 3.59 29.51
CA THR A 274 1.35 3.24 30.05
C THR A 274 0.97 1.78 29.80
N TRP A 275 1.12 1.27 28.58
CA TRP A 275 0.75 -0.11 28.32
C TRP A 275 1.76 -1.12 28.88
N LEU A 276 3.05 -0.75 29.04
CA LEU A 276 4.04 -1.57 29.76
C LEU A 276 3.68 -1.74 31.24
N GLU A 277 3.19 -0.67 31.91
CA GLU A 277 2.69 -0.78 33.28
C GLU A 277 1.46 -1.71 33.37
N SER A 278 0.59 -1.68 32.37
CA SER A 278 -0.54 -2.59 32.27
C SER A 278 -0.09 -4.03 32.07
N LEU A 279 0.89 -4.27 31.19
CA LEU A 279 1.52 -5.58 31.00
C LEU A 279 2.12 -6.09 32.30
N ASN A 280 2.83 -5.25 33.06
CA ASN A 280 3.45 -5.65 34.33
C ASN A 280 2.43 -6.19 35.35
N LYS A 281 1.20 -5.65 35.35
CA LYS A 281 0.09 -6.16 36.16
C LYS A 281 -0.47 -7.48 35.62
N SER A 282 -0.59 -7.60 34.30
CA SER A 282 -1.17 -8.77 33.64
C SER A 282 -0.23 -9.97 33.61
N VAL A 283 1.08 -9.74 33.53
CA VAL A 283 2.07 -10.83 33.38
C VAL A 283 2.01 -11.86 34.50
N VAL A 284 1.68 -11.45 35.73
CA VAL A 284 1.55 -12.38 36.88
C VAL A 284 0.41 -13.35 36.63
N LYS A 285 -0.75 -12.86 36.18
CA LYS A 285 -1.91 -13.71 35.89
C LYS A 285 -1.62 -14.66 34.72
N ILE A 286 -1.01 -14.14 33.65
CA ILE A 286 -0.63 -14.92 32.47
C ILE A 286 0.37 -16.00 32.84
N ALA A 287 1.44 -15.68 33.57
CA ALA A 287 2.48 -16.62 33.95
C ALA A 287 2.00 -17.70 34.95
N ASN A 288 0.98 -17.44 35.73
CA ASN A 288 0.38 -18.44 36.64
C ASN A 288 -0.24 -19.64 35.91
N LEU A 289 -0.52 -19.52 34.62
CA LEU A 289 -0.99 -20.64 33.79
C LEU A 289 0.16 -21.55 33.30
N THR A 290 1.40 -21.19 33.58
CA THR A 290 2.59 -22.03 33.29
C THR A 290 3.03 -22.79 34.52
N ASP A 291 3.99 -23.73 34.35
CA ASP A 291 4.77 -24.26 35.47
C ASP A 291 5.62 -23.14 36.05
N ILE A 292 5.39 -22.83 37.34
CA ILE A 292 6.06 -21.73 38.07
C ILE A 292 7.58 -21.88 38.03
N LYS A 293 8.10 -23.12 38.13
CA LYS A 293 9.57 -23.36 38.11
C LYS A 293 10.16 -23.04 36.73
N ARG A 294 9.45 -23.33 35.66
CA ARG A 294 9.90 -23.10 34.28
C ARG A 294 9.74 -21.64 33.84
N SER A 295 8.72 -20.94 34.30
CA SER A 295 8.40 -19.58 33.86
C SER A 295 8.98 -18.49 34.77
N SER A 296 9.38 -18.79 36.01
CA SER A 296 9.81 -17.77 36.97
C SER A 296 10.96 -16.90 36.44
N ARG A 297 11.92 -17.51 35.76
CA ARG A 297 13.03 -16.78 35.14
C ARG A 297 12.52 -15.76 34.11
N PHE A 298 11.68 -16.18 33.16
CA PHE A 298 11.20 -15.32 32.09
C PHE A 298 10.26 -14.23 32.62
N ARG A 299 9.43 -14.56 33.61
CA ARG A 299 8.60 -13.57 34.29
C ARG A 299 9.45 -12.49 34.97
N ASN A 300 10.47 -12.89 35.73
CA ASN A 300 11.34 -11.92 36.39
C ASN A 300 12.12 -11.08 35.36
N GLU A 301 12.69 -11.70 34.33
CA GLU A 301 13.37 -10.98 33.24
C GLU A 301 12.47 -9.98 32.52
N LEU A 302 11.19 -10.31 32.30
CA LEU A 302 10.21 -9.42 31.71
C LEU A 302 9.88 -8.25 32.65
N GLN A 303 9.60 -8.54 33.93
CA GLN A 303 9.30 -7.53 34.94
C GLN A 303 10.48 -6.57 35.15
N ASP A 304 11.70 -7.09 35.27
CA ASP A 304 12.92 -6.29 35.36
C ASP A 304 13.11 -5.38 34.15
N SER A 305 12.85 -5.91 32.95
CA SER A 305 12.92 -5.12 31.72
C SER A 305 11.87 -4.01 31.71
N ILE A 306 10.62 -4.29 32.12
CA ILE A 306 9.56 -3.28 32.21
C ILE A 306 9.88 -2.21 33.24
N GLN A 307 10.42 -2.60 34.42
CA GLN A 307 10.81 -1.68 35.49
C GLN A 307 11.91 -0.71 35.05
N GLN A 308 12.74 -1.09 34.08
CA GLN A 308 13.75 -0.22 33.49
C GLN A 308 13.21 0.57 32.29
N LEU A 309 12.40 -0.05 31.41
CA LEU A 309 11.84 0.60 30.23
C LEU A 309 10.91 1.78 30.58
N VAL A 310 10.00 1.61 31.55
CA VAL A 310 9.01 2.63 31.90
C VAL A 310 9.66 3.95 32.34
N PRO A 311 10.59 3.97 33.32
CA PRO A 311 11.25 5.22 33.72
C PRO A 311 12.13 5.78 32.59
N ALA A 312 12.83 4.94 31.82
CA ALA A 312 13.66 5.39 30.70
C ALA A 312 12.83 6.11 29.64
N LEU A 313 11.72 5.53 29.18
CA LEU A 313 10.80 6.15 28.22
C LEU A 313 10.16 7.44 28.78
N THR A 314 9.80 7.45 30.05
CA THR A 314 9.25 8.62 30.71
C THR A 314 10.29 9.73 30.83
N GLN A 315 11.53 9.39 31.18
CA GLN A 315 12.63 10.36 31.25
C GLN A 315 12.96 10.89 29.85
N LEU A 316 13.02 10.01 28.84
CA LEU A 316 13.23 10.39 27.45
C LEU A 316 12.18 11.37 26.96
N SER A 317 10.90 11.19 27.31
CA SER A 317 9.83 12.13 26.92
C SER A 317 10.01 13.53 27.51
N LYS A 318 10.75 13.67 28.60
CA LYS A 318 11.03 14.98 29.24
C LYS A 318 12.24 15.70 28.63
N GLN A 319 13.04 15.00 27.83
CA GLN A 319 14.19 15.58 27.14
C GLN A 319 13.78 16.41 25.92
N PHE A 320 12.61 16.15 25.37
CA PHE A 320 12.11 16.88 24.21
C PHE A 320 11.26 18.08 24.62
N ASN A 321 11.58 19.22 24.05
CA ASN A 321 10.84 20.47 24.23
C ASN A 321 10.01 20.76 22.98
N ALA A 322 8.69 20.82 23.10
CA ALA A 322 7.78 21.09 21.99
C ALA A 322 8.12 22.39 21.20
N GLY A 323 8.78 23.38 21.86
CA GLY A 323 9.24 24.61 21.20
C GLY A 323 10.34 24.41 20.14
N GLU A 324 11.02 23.28 20.14
CA GLU A 324 12.05 22.92 19.15
C GLU A 324 11.48 22.24 17.90
N PHE A 325 10.19 21.89 17.92
CA PHE A 325 9.51 21.19 16.85
C PHE A 325 9.01 22.18 15.79
N LYS A 326 9.34 21.94 14.54
CA LYS A 326 8.79 22.65 13.38
C LYS A 326 7.61 21.85 12.83
N GLU A 327 6.43 22.45 12.76
CA GLU A 327 5.21 21.78 12.30
C GLU A 327 4.97 20.44 13.02
N ASN A 328 5.18 20.39 14.35
CA ASN A 328 5.09 19.21 15.21
C ASN A 328 6.13 18.11 14.95
N ILE A 329 7.19 18.40 14.20
CA ILE A 329 8.23 17.44 13.84
C ILE A 329 9.60 17.94 14.30
N TYR A 330 10.37 17.06 14.95
CA TYR A 330 11.79 17.24 15.24
C TYR A 330 12.57 16.15 14.49
N ARG A 331 13.42 16.55 13.53
CA ARG A 331 14.21 15.63 12.71
C ARG A 331 15.64 15.55 13.23
N PHE A 332 16.21 14.37 13.10
CA PHE A 332 17.64 14.16 13.22
C PHE A 332 18.25 14.30 11.83
N GLU A 333 18.98 15.40 11.60
CA GLU A 333 19.66 15.67 10.32
C GLU A 333 20.64 14.55 10.01
N HIS A 334 20.72 14.14 8.74
CA HIS A 334 21.51 12.98 8.30
C HIS A 334 21.21 11.66 9.04
N GLY A 335 20.13 11.60 9.80
CA GLY A 335 19.80 10.47 10.67
C GLY A 335 20.73 10.31 11.86
N GLU A 336 21.59 11.29 12.16
CA GLU A 336 22.53 11.26 13.25
C GLU A 336 21.87 11.59 14.59
N LEU A 337 22.03 10.70 15.56
CA LEU A 337 21.51 10.92 16.90
C LEU A 337 22.56 11.64 17.77
N PRO A 338 22.15 12.53 18.68
CA PRO A 338 23.06 13.03 19.69
C PRO A 338 23.53 11.86 20.57
N SER A 339 24.78 11.91 21.05
CA SER A 339 25.43 10.82 21.76
C SER A 339 24.62 10.26 22.93
N TRP A 340 23.94 11.13 23.68
CA TRP A 340 23.08 10.70 24.79
C TRP A 340 21.88 9.85 24.31
N LEU A 341 21.28 10.15 23.15
CA LEU A 341 20.16 9.42 22.60
C LEU A 341 20.63 8.12 21.93
N GLU A 342 21.83 8.14 21.36
CA GLU A 342 22.44 6.92 20.79
C GLU A 342 22.69 5.86 21.88
N GLU A 343 23.26 6.26 23.02
CA GLU A 343 23.50 5.38 24.16
C GLU A 343 22.17 4.87 24.74
N GLU A 344 21.20 5.76 24.93
CA GLU A 344 19.89 5.39 25.41
C GLU A 344 19.17 4.43 24.45
N SER A 345 19.27 4.66 23.14
CA SER A 345 18.71 3.76 22.12
C SER A 345 19.33 2.36 22.16
N LYS A 346 20.64 2.23 22.43
CA LYS A 346 21.30 0.93 22.61
C LYS A 346 20.79 0.21 23.87
N SER A 347 20.58 0.92 24.95
CA SER A 347 20.00 0.39 26.18
C SER A 347 18.55 -0.08 25.95
N LEU A 348 17.73 0.77 25.37
CA LEU A 348 16.31 0.46 25.06
C LEU A 348 16.15 -0.70 24.08
N LYS A 349 17.08 -0.85 23.10
CA LYS A 349 17.15 -2.01 22.19
C LYS A 349 17.32 -3.32 22.97
N ILE A 350 18.26 -3.35 23.93
CA ILE A 350 18.53 -4.56 24.74
C ILE A 350 17.31 -4.89 25.60
N LEU A 351 16.76 -3.91 26.29
CA LEU A 351 15.63 -4.09 27.20
C LEU A 351 14.34 -4.51 26.46
N SER A 352 14.01 -3.85 25.35
CA SER A 352 12.82 -4.17 24.57
C SER A 352 12.90 -5.54 23.93
N LYS A 353 14.08 -5.92 23.40
CA LYS A 353 14.32 -7.26 22.86
C LYS A 353 14.17 -8.33 23.95
N LYS A 354 14.75 -8.10 25.13
CA LYS A 354 14.66 -9.02 26.28
C LYS A 354 13.21 -9.18 26.75
N ALA A 355 12.47 -8.08 26.87
CA ALA A 355 11.05 -8.09 27.22
C ALA A 355 10.22 -8.90 26.21
N HIS A 356 10.42 -8.67 24.90
CA HIS A 356 9.74 -9.42 23.85
C HIS A 356 10.04 -10.92 23.91
N GLN A 357 11.32 -11.30 24.03
CA GLN A 357 11.73 -12.69 24.09
C GLN A 357 11.20 -13.41 25.33
N SER A 358 11.21 -12.76 26.49
CA SER A 358 10.71 -13.33 27.74
C SER A 358 9.18 -13.53 27.70
N MET A 359 8.43 -12.57 27.13
CA MET A 359 7.00 -12.71 26.93
C MET A 359 6.65 -13.82 25.93
N ALA A 360 7.40 -13.94 24.84
CA ALA A 360 7.24 -15.02 23.86
C ALA A 360 7.46 -16.40 24.52
N LYS A 361 8.49 -16.54 25.36
CA LYS A 361 8.72 -17.80 26.09
C LYS A 361 7.60 -18.16 27.07
N ILE A 362 7.02 -17.18 27.75
CA ILE A 362 5.85 -17.42 28.62
C ILE A 362 4.67 -17.95 27.79
N THR A 363 4.39 -17.35 26.64
CA THR A 363 3.29 -17.81 25.78
C THR A 363 3.55 -19.20 25.16
N ASP A 364 4.80 -19.49 24.78
CA ASP A 364 5.21 -20.82 24.32
C ASP A 364 4.92 -21.88 25.38
N LEU A 365 5.32 -21.64 26.66
CA LEU A 365 5.09 -22.56 27.77
C LEU A 365 3.61 -22.79 28.06
N ILE A 366 2.74 -21.77 27.92
CA ILE A 366 1.30 -21.96 28.06
C ILE A 366 0.77 -22.86 26.93
N SER A 367 1.22 -22.59 25.69
CA SER A 367 0.80 -23.35 24.52
C SER A 367 1.25 -24.81 24.58
N GLU A 368 2.45 -25.10 25.09
CA GLU A 368 2.95 -26.46 25.35
C GLU A 368 2.04 -27.21 26.34
N ARG A 369 1.70 -26.60 27.47
CA ARG A 369 0.81 -27.21 28.45
C ARG A 369 -0.59 -27.52 27.93
N VAL A 370 -1.13 -26.68 27.04
CA VAL A 370 -2.41 -26.96 26.36
C VAL A 370 -2.26 -28.14 25.41
N LYS A 371 -1.16 -28.20 24.67
CA LYS A 371 -0.85 -29.30 23.74
C LYS A 371 -0.73 -30.63 24.45
N ASP A 372 -0.07 -30.63 25.62
CA ASP A 372 0.17 -31.81 26.43
C ASP A 372 -1.06 -32.24 27.26
N GLY A 373 -2.16 -31.48 27.18
CA GLY A 373 -3.40 -31.76 27.90
C GLY A 373 -3.36 -31.41 29.39
N GLU A 374 -2.28 -30.77 29.87
CA GLU A 374 -2.12 -30.35 31.27
C GLU A 374 -2.94 -29.09 31.63
N LEU A 375 -3.25 -28.27 30.64
CA LEU A 375 -4.04 -27.07 30.79
C LEU A 375 -5.20 -27.06 29.79
N SER A 376 -6.41 -26.79 30.28
CA SER A 376 -7.56 -26.70 29.39
C SER A 376 -7.43 -25.47 28.48
N ALA A 377 -7.71 -25.64 27.18
CA ALA A 377 -7.70 -24.56 26.20
C ALA A 377 -8.58 -23.40 26.61
N ARG A 378 -9.76 -23.69 27.19
CA ARG A 378 -10.73 -22.69 27.70
C ARG A 378 -10.14 -21.76 28.75
N LEU A 379 -9.22 -22.22 29.60
CA LEU A 379 -8.55 -21.40 30.59
C LEU A 379 -7.36 -20.64 30.01
N ALA A 380 -6.68 -21.22 29.01
CA ALA A 380 -5.50 -20.63 28.40
C ALA A 380 -5.80 -19.51 27.40
N GLU A 381 -6.88 -19.65 26.63
CA GLU A 381 -7.19 -18.76 25.51
C GLU A 381 -7.34 -17.28 25.87
N PRO A 382 -8.07 -16.88 26.92
CA PRO A 382 -8.16 -15.48 27.30
C PRO A 382 -6.80 -14.88 27.65
N ALA A 383 -5.95 -15.65 28.34
CA ALA A 383 -4.61 -15.20 28.71
C ALA A 383 -3.66 -15.13 27.49
N LEU A 384 -3.78 -16.07 26.55
CA LEU A 384 -3.01 -16.03 25.30
C LEU A 384 -3.49 -14.90 24.39
N ALA A 385 -4.78 -14.56 24.38
CA ALA A 385 -5.29 -13.41 23.66
C ALA A 385 -4.72 -12.09 24.22
N GLU A 386 -4.72 -11.94 25.53
CA GLU A 386 -4.12 -10.79 26.21
C GLU A 386 -2.60 -10.75 25.98
N ALA A 387 -1.92 -11.88 26.11
CA ALA A 387 -0.49 -12.01 25.86
C ALA A 387 -0.13 -11.64 24.41
N GLY A 388 -0.92 -12.08 23.45
CA GLY A 388 -0.74 -11.77 22.03
C GLY A 388 -0.80 -10.28 21.72
N PHE A 389 -1.72 -9.57 22.34
CA PHE A 389 -1.81 -8.12 22.22
C PHE A 389 -0.53 -7.41 22.70
N TYR A 390 0.04 -7.84 23.84
CA TYR A 390 1.29 -7.29 24.34
C TYR A 390 2.50 -7.73 23.53
N LEU A 391 2.54 -8.98 23.05
CA LEU A 391 3.61 -9.47 22.19
C LEU A 391 3.77 -8.66 20.91
N GLN A 392 2.68 -8.32 20.26
CA GLN A 392 2.72 -7.49 19.06
C GLN A 392 3.31 -6.10 19.34
N ARG A 393 2.94 -5.51 20.46
CA ARG A 393 3.47 -4.20 20.88
C ARG A 393 4.94 -4.26 21.27
N LEU A 394 5.36 -5.32 21.97
CA LEU A 394 6.76 -5.55 22.32
C LEU A 394 7.64 -5.81 21.08
N GLU A 395 7.12 -6.55 20.09
CA GLU A 395 7.80 -6.77 18.82
C GLU A 395 8.05 -5.46 18.09
N ASN A 396 7.02 -4.60 17.98
CA ASN A 396 7.16 -3.29 17.35
C ASN A 396 8.11 -2.39 18.15
N LEU A 397 8.04 -2.38 19.48
CA LEU A 397 8.93 -1.61 20.34
C LEU A 397 10.39 -2.05 20.16
N ALA A 398 10.64 -3.37 20.10
CA ALA A 398 11.97 -3.91 19.85
C ALA A 398 12.49 -3.51 18.45
N LYS A 399 11.61 -3.47 17.43
CA LYS A 399 11.96 -3.01 16.09
C LYS A 399 12.33 -1.52 16.06
N VAL A 400 11.55 -0.65 16.73
CA VAL A 400 11.85 0.78 16.83
C VAL A 400 13.24 1.01 17.41
N TRP A 401 13.54 0.43 18.58
CA TRP A 401 14.82 0.64 19.24
C TRP A 401 15.97 -0.08 18.56
N HIS A 402 15.72 -1.18 17.85
CA HIS A 402 16.71 -1.78 16.98
C HIS A 402 17.15 -0.81 15.88
N LEU A 403 16.19 -0.20 15.16
CA LEU A 403 16.47 0.76 14.08
C LEU A 403 17.05 2.09 14.62
N MET A 404 16.59 2.55 15.78
CA MET A 404 17.18 3.75 16.42
C MET A 404 18.63 3.56 16.78
N ALA A 405 18.99 2.38 17.30
CA ALA A 405 20.36 2.04 17.71
C ALA A 405 21.25 1.53 16.56
N GLU A 406 20.72 1.42 15.34
CA GLU A 406 21.51 1.03 14.18
C GLU A 406 22.46 2.16 13.78
N PRO A 407 23.77 1.94 13.65
CA PRO A 407 24.68 2.96 13.18
C PRO A 407 24.43 3.25 11.70
N ASN A 408 24.66 4.48 11.27
CA ASN A 408 24.69 4.79 9.85
C ASN A 408 25.90 4.11 9.20
N HIS A 409 25.68 3.46 8.07
CA HIS A 409 26.76 2.77 7.34
C HIS A 409 27.49 3.73 6.40
N ASP A 410 28.80 3.67 6.34
CA ASP A 410 29.65 4.54 5.49
C ASP A 410 29.30 4.46 3.99
N LYS A 411 28.75 3.35 3.53
CA LYS A 411 28.46 3.06 2.12
C LYS A 411 26.97 2.98 1.78
N GLY A 412 26.07 3.06 2.76
CA GLY A 412 24.63 2.94 2.57
C GLY A 412 23.89 4.25 2.76
N ALA A 413 22.62 4.29 2.41
CA ALA A 413 21.75 5.39 2.78
C ALA A 413 21.47 5.32 4.29
N PRO A 414 21.49 6.47 5.01
CA PRO A 414 21.15 6.50 6.42
C PRO A 414 19.68 6.16 6.66
N LEU A 415 19.32 5.91 7.93
CA LEU A 415 17.94 5.84 8.34
C LEU A 415 17.40 7.27 8.58
N ALA A 416 16.22 7.58 8.07
CA ALA A 416 15.50 8.76 8.50
C ALA A 416 14.99 8.52 9.93
N ARG A 417 15.33 9.41 10.86
CA ARG A 417 14.90 9.37 12.26
C ARG A 417 14.29 10.70 12.61
N TRP A 418 13.12 10.65 13.27
CA TRP A 418 12.42 11.87 13.67
C TRP A 418 11.46 11.59 14.83
N ILE A 419 11.03 12.66 15.46
CA ILE A 419 10.05 12.63 16.54
C ILE A 419 8.88 13.52 16.14
N GLU A 420 7.67 13.08 16.42
CA GLU A 420 6.44 13.85 16.21
C GLU A 420 5.73 14.09 17.53
N ILE A 421 5.10 15.26 17.69
CA ILE A 421 4.14 15.50 18.74
C ILE A 421 2.88 14.71 18.41
N SER A 422 2.41 13.86 19.32
CA SER A 422 1.22 13.05 19.08
C SER A 422 -0.03 13.93 18.90
N THR A 423 -0.84 13.63 17.89
CA THR A 423 -2.11 14.32 17.66
C THR A 423 -3.21 13.87 18.61
N ASP A 424 -3.09 12.66 19.16
CA ASP A 424 -4.12 12.02 19.99
C ASP A 424 -3.95 12.31 21.49
N ARG A 425 -2.75 12.78 21.90
CA ARG A 425 -2.40 13.10 23.28
C ARG A 425 -1.45 14.30 23.29
N GLU A 426 -1.93 15.43 23.76
CA GLU A 426 -1.23 16.73 23.69
C GLU A 426 0.19 16.76 24.29
N ASP A 427 0.57 15.78 25.12
CA ASP A 427 1.88 15.74 25.78
C ASP A 427 2.69 14.45 25.46
N ASP A 428 2.40 13.74 24.39
CA ASP A 428 3.14 12.55 24.03
C ASP A 428 3.96 12.75 22.76
N PHE A 429 5.13 12.11 22.70
CA PHE A 429 6.03 12.13 21.56
C PHE A 429 6.09 10.75 20.91
N THR A 430 6.09 10.72 19.59
CA THR A 430 6.19 9.50 18.80
C THR A 430 7.55 9.44 18.11
N ILE A 431 8.33 8.41 18.43
CA ILE A 431 9.60 8.09 17.76
C ILE A 431 9.28 7.39 16.45
N ASN A 432 9.90 7.83 15.37
CA ASN A 432 9.73 7.27 14.04
C ASN A 432 11.10 6.97 13.41
N VAL A 433 11.20 5.82 12.74
CA VAL A 433 12.39 5.44 11.98
C VAL A 433 11.98 4.81 10.66
N SER A 434 12.63 5.22 9.58
CA SER A 434 12.36 4.68 8.24
C SER A 434 13.66 4.57 7.43
N PRO A 435 13.89 3.47 6.69
CA PRO A 435 14.96 3.43 5.72
C PRO A 435 14.68 4.38 4.55
N LEU A 436 15.72 5.00 4.01
CA LEU A 436 15.62 5.82 2.79
C LEU A 436 15.54 4.94 1.55
N GLU A 437 16.32 3.88 1.51
CA GLU A 437 16.41 2.94 0.39
C GLU A 437 16.06 1.53 0.85
N VAL A 438 15.20 0.86 0.07
CA VAL A 438 14.73 -0.52 0.34
C VAL A 438 15.10 -1.49 -0.77
N GLY A 439 15.80 -1.02 -1.79
CA GLY A 439 16.12 -1.82 -2.98
C GLY A 439 16.93 -3.07 -2.64
N TRP A 440 17.95 -2.95 -1.77
CA TRP A 440 18.76 -4.08 -1.34
C TRP A 440 17.95 -5.14 -0.56
N GLN A 441 16.93 -4.69 0.19
CA GLN A 441 16.05 -5.58 0.94
C GLN A 441 15.12 -6.35 -0.01
N LEU A 442 14.54 -5.66 -0.99
CA LEU A 442 13.73 -6.27 -2.04
C LEU A 442 14.55 -7.27 -2.87
N ASP A 443 15.79 -6.93 -3.21
CA ASP A 443 16.67 -7.87 -3.90
C ASP A 443 16.91 -9.13 -3.08
N ARG A 444 17.33 -8.98 -1.83
CA ARG A 444 17.64 -10.10 -0.95
C ARG A 444 16.42 -10.97 -0.61
N GLN A 445 15.24 -10.36 -0.43
CA GLN A 445 14.04 -11.07 0.00
C GLN A 445 13.25 -11.67 -1.16
N LEU A 446 13.28 -11.04 -2.34
CA LEU A 446 12.45 -11.41 -3.49
C LEU A 446 13.26 -11.73 -4.74
N TRP A 447 14.02 -10.73 -5.28
CA TRP A 447 14.57 -10.87 -6.64
C TRP A 447 15.60 -11.97 -6.76
N SER A 448 16.51 -12.09 -5.81
CA SER A 448 17.54 -13.13 -5.80
C SER A 448 17.02 -14.53 -5.46
N ARG A 449 15.75 -14.66 -5.05
CA ARG A 449 15.17 -15.93 -4.59
C ARG A 449 14.04 -16.45 -5.47
N CYS A 450 13.23 -15.58 -6.07
CA CYS A 450 12.02 -15.99 -6.78
C CYS A 450 12.33 -16.79 -8.06
N ALA A 451 11.40 -17.67 -8.42
CA ALA A 451 11.48 -18.42 -9.68
C ALA A 451 11.36 -17.52 -10.92
N GLY A 452 10.80 -16.33 -10.77
CA GLY A 452 10.68 -15.30 -11.79
C GLY A 452 9.82 -14.14 -11.31
N ALA A 453 9.99 -12.96 -11.88
CA ALA A 453 9.22 -11.76 -11.53
C ALA A 453 8.78 -10.99 -12.77
N VAL A 454 7.52 -10.58 -12.76
CA VAL A 454 6.88 -9.74 -13.78
C VAL A 454 6.36 -8.49 -13.10
N LEU A 455 7.00 -7.35 -13.34
CA LEU A 455 6.62 -6.07 -12.77
C LEU A 455 5.95 -5.24 -13.86
N VAL A 456 4.67 -4.95 -13.71
CA VAL A 456 3.91 -4.19 -14.71
C VAL A 456 3.22 -2.99 -14.09
N SER A 457 3.18 -1.89 -14.84
CA SER A 457 2.38 -0.71 -14.51
C SER A 457 2.16 0.13 -15.77
N ALA A 458 1.20 1.04 -15.71
CA ALA A 458 1.04 2.05 -16.76
C ALA A 458 2.12 3.15 -16.70
N THR A 459 2.79 3.30 -15.56
CA THR A 459 3.76 4.36 -15.28
C THR A 459 4.94 3.83 -14.48
N MET A 460 5.88 3.17 -15.17
CA MET A 460 7.12 2.65 -14.57
C MET A 460 8.29 3.61 -14.79
N ARG A 461 8.30 4.27 -15.94
CA ARG A 461 9.35 5.22 -16.30
C ARG A 461 9.09 6.60 -15.69
N ALA A 462 10.16 7.25 -15.33
CA ALA A 462 10.20 8.68 -15.06
C ALA A 462 11.11 9.34 -16.10
N LEU A 463 10.66 10.43 -16.76
CA LEU A 463 11.40 11.09 -17.82
C LEU A 463 11.89 10.12 -18.92
N ASN A 464 11.04 9.20 -19.33
CA ASN A 464 11.33 8.13 -20.31
C ASN A 464 12.40 7.11 -19.89
N SER A 465 12.82 7.07 -18.63
CA SER A 465 13.84 6.13 -18.12
C SER A 465 13.29 5.23 -17.02
N PHE A 466 13.66 3.95 -17.00
CA PHE A 466 13.38 3.00 -15.92
C PHE A 466 14.29 3.18 -14.70
N GLN A 467 15.37 3.96 -14.82
CA GLN A 467 16.42 4.06 -13.82
C GLN A 467 15.89 4.43 -12.43
N PHE A 468 14.98 5.39 -12.37
CA PHE A 468 14.40 5.83 -11.09
C PHE A 468 13.68 4.69 -10.36
N PHE A 469 12.84 3.92 -11.07
CA PHE A 469 12.15 2.77 -10.51
C PHE A 469 13.12 1.62 -10.16
N ALA A 470 14.06 1.32 -11.05
CA ALA A 470 15.01 0.22 -10.85
C ALA A 470 15.86 0.41 -9.59
N ILE A 471 16.33 1.65 -9.33
CA ILE A 471 17.08 1.98 -8.12
C ILE A 471 16.20 1.78 -6.88
N GLN A 472 14.98 2.34 -6.88
CA GLN A 472 14.07 2.22 -5.74
C GLN A 472 13.65 0.78 -5.44
N ALA A 473 13.48 -0.04 -6.48
CA ALA A 473 13.08 -1.44 -6.37
C ALA A 473 14.27 -2.42 -6.20
N GLY A 474 15.51 -1.94 -6.26
CA GLY A 474 16.70 -2.80 -6.16
C GLY A 474 16.87 -3.75 -7.35
N ILE A 475 16.39 -3.34 -8.53
CA ILE A 475 16.48 -4.16 -9.74
C ILE A 475 17.74 -3.77 -10.51
N SER A 476 18.59 -4.75 -10.80
CA SER A 476 19.82 -4.53 -11.53
C SER A 476 19.55 -4.12 -12.98
N GLN A 477 20.29 -3.09 -13.43
CA GLN A 477 20.32 -2.64 -14.82
C GLN A 477 21.59 -3.08 -15.55
N LYS A 478 22.41 -3.92 -14.94
CA LYS A 478 23.61 -4.45 -15.57
C LYS A 478 23.24 -5.36 -16.74
N VAL A 479 24.00 -5.28 -17.82
CA VAL A 479 23.77 -6.07 -19.01
C VAL A 479 23.92 -7.58 -18.75
N GLU A 480 24.85 -7.95 -17.88
CA GLU A 480 25.12 -9.33 -17.49
C GLU A 480 23.94 -10.00 -16.77
N ASP A 481 23.13 -9.22 -16.02
CA ASP A 481 21.96 -9.75 -15.33
C ASP A 481 20.76 -9.95 -16.27
N ALA A 482 20.82 -9.38 -17.47
CA ALA A 482 19.84 -9.50 -18.55
C ALA A 482 18.37 -9.26 -18.13
N THR A 483 18.16 -8.42 -17.10
CA THR A 483 16.81 -7.96 -16.73
C THR A 483 16.17 -7.27 -17.94
N GLN A 484 14.93 -7.65 -18.23
CA GLN A 484 14.22 -7.08 -19.38
C GLN A 484 13.47 -5.82 -18.98
N PHE A 485 13.74 -4.70 -19.66
CA PHE A 485 13.02 -3.44 -19.50
C PHE A 485 12.23 -3.15 -20.78
N LEU A 486 10.91 -3.14 -20.69
CA LEU A 486 10.02 -3.02 -21.83
C LEU A 486 9.08 -1.82 -21.68
N ALA A 487 9.10 -0.91 -22.65
CA ALA A 487 8.16 0.20 -22.72
C ALA A 487 7.21 0.03 -23.89
N LEU A 488 5.91 -0.06 -23.60
CA LEU A 488 4.84 -0.19 -24.59
C LEU A 488 3.91 1.00 -24.54
N ALA A 489 3.78 1.69 -25.65
CA ALA A 489 2.85 2.81 -25.76
C ALA A 489 1.39 2.35 -25.63
N SER A 490 0.54 3.18 -25.10
CA SER A 490 -0.91 3.00 -25.13
C SER A 490 -1.39 2.87 -26.60
N PRO A 491 -2.39 2.02 -26.87
CA PRO A 491 -2.98 1.90 -28.20
C PRO A 491 -3.84 3.10 -28.62
N PHE A 492 -4.09 4.05 -27.73
CA PHE A 492 -4.95 5.20 -27.99
C PHE A 492 -4.25 6.21 -28.91
N ASP A 493 -4.98 6.76 -29.87
CA ASP A 493 -4.50 7.79 -30.78
C ASP A 493 -4.55 9.17 -30.13
N TYR A 494 -3.52 9.44 -29.30
CA TYR A 494 -3.40 10.73 -28.62
C TYR A 494 -3.24 11.90 -29.60
N ALA A 495 -2.60 11.68 -30.75
CA ALA A 495 -2.32 12.74 -31.70
C ALA A 495 -3.58 13.31 -32.35
N ASN A 496 -4.58 12.45 -32.61
CA ASN A 496 -5.82 12.85 -33.26
C ASN A 496 -6.96 13.08 -32.25
N ASN A 497 -6.95 12.38 -31.13
CA ASN A 497 -8.09 12.40 -30.20
C ASN A 497 -7.86 13.29 -28.98
N ALA A 498 -6.63 13.77 -28.72
CA ALA A 498 -6.34 14.54 -27.53
C ALA A 498 -5.40 15.73 -27.79
N GLU A 499 -5.77 16.88 -27.26
CA GLU A 499 -4.99 18.11 -27.36
C GLU A 499 -4.31 18.43 -26.01
N LEU A 500 -3.05 18.80 -26.05
CA LEU A 500 -2.32 19.37 -24.91
C LEU A 500 -2.12 20.86 -25.12
N MET A 501 -2.73 21.67 -24.26
CA MET A 501 -2.61 23.12 -24.27
C MET A 501 -1.75 23.60 -23.11
N VAL A 502 -0.76 24.45 -23.42
CA VAL A 502 0.03 25.19 -22.42
C VAL A 502 -0.07 26.66 -22.79
N PRO A 503 -0.99 27.42 -22.19
CA PRO A 503 -1.16 28.83 -22.54
C PRO A 503 -0.06 29.70 -21.97
N LYS A 504 0.13 30.87 -22.58
CA LYS A 504 1.02 31.90 -22.04
C LYS A 504 0.38 32.51 -20.78
N LEU A 505 1.02 32.33 -19.65
CA LEU A 505 0.52 32.82 -18.36
C LEU A 505 1.36 34.04 -17.89
N GLN A 506 0.70 34.98 -17.23
CA GLN A 506 1.33 36.17 -16.67
C GLN A 506 2.23 35.83 -15.47
N TYR A 507 1.76 34.90 -14.60
CA TYR A 507 2.46 34.56 -13.35
C TYR A 507 2.91 33.11 -13.32
N GLU A 508 4.04 32.83 -12.69
CA GLU A 508 4.46 31.48 -12.29
C GLU A 508 3.80 31.10 -10.96
N PRO A 509 3.67 29.79 -10.65
CA PRO A 509 3.00 29.30 -9.43
C PRO A 509 3.54 29.81 -8.09
N GLN A 510 4.76 30.31 -8.07
CA GLN A 510 5.38 30.87 -6.85
C GLN A 510 5.00 32.35 -6.61
N HIS A 511 4.41 33.03 -7.60
CA HIS A 511 4.00 34.40 -7.48
C HIS A 511 2.81 34.56 -6.50
N PRO A 512 2.82 35.56 -5.58
CA PRO A 512 1.72 35.73 -4.60
C PRO A 512 0.33 35.84 -5.23
N ASN A 513 0.24 36.50 -6.39
CA ASN A 513 -1.04 36.70 -7.10
C ASN A 513 -1.47 35.52 -7.96
N PHE A 514 -0.72 34.42 -7.99
CA PHE A 514 -1.00 33.29 -8.88
C PHE A 514 -2.38 32.67 -8.61
N THR A 515 -2.80 32.54 -7.34
CA THR A 515 -4.09 31.94 -6.98
C THR A 515 -5.26 32.85 -7.41
N ALA A 516 -5.14 34.16 -7.23
CA ALA A 516 -6.14 35.12 -7.74
C ALA A 516 -6.21 35.08 -9.27
N TYR A 517 -5.07 35.10 -9.93
CA TYR A 517 -4.96 34.99 -11.39
C TYR A 517 -5.58 33.68 -11.94
N LEU A 518 -5.38 32.55 -11.25
CA LEU A 518 -6.05 31.30 -11.62
C LEU A 518 -7.57 31.45 -11.60
N SER A 519 -8.13 32.14 -10.60
CA SER A 519 -9.57 32.36 -10.50
C SER A 519 -10.11 33.21 -11.67
N GLU A 520 -9.31 34.12 -12.20
CA GLU A 520 -9.67 34.94 -13.35
C GLU A 520 -9.63 34.18 -14.67
N ILE A 521 -8.59 33.36 -14.89
CA ILE A 521 -8.38 32.71 -16.19
C ILE A 521 -9.10 31.34 -16.31
N LEU A 522 -9.29 30.62 -15.21
CA LEU A 522 -9.86 29.28 -15.23
C LEU A 522 -11.23 29.20 -15.92
N PRO A 523 -12.17 30.18 -15.77
CA PRO A 523 -13.43 30.19 -16.49
C PRO A 523 -13.29 30.09 -18.01
N THR A 524 -12.25 30.68 -18.59
CA THR A 524 -12.00 30.64 -20.05
C THR A 524 -11.77 29.21 -20.55
N TYR A 525 -11.16 28.36 -19.72
CA TYR A 525 -10.87 26.95 -20.07
C TYR A 525 -12.00 25.99 -19.71
N LEU A 526 -13.03 26.45 -18.98
CA LEU A 526 -14.18 25.62 -18.56
C LEU A 526 -15.41 25.79 -19.46
N GLN A 527 -15.52 26.88 -20.23
CA GLN A 527 -16.76 27.29 -20.91
C GLN A 527 -17.17 26.35 -22.05
N ASP A 528 -16.23 25.81 -22.79
CA ASP A 528 -16.46 25.05 -24.03
C ASP A 528 -16.62 23.54 -23.83
N LYS A 529 -16.44 23.04 -22.62
CA LYS A 529 -16.48 21.62 -22.28
C LYS A 529 -17.50 21.33 -21.17
N LYS A 530 -18.20 20.20 -21.28
CA LYS A 530 -19.24 19.84 -20.30
C LYS A 530 -18.71 19.01 -19.12
N ALA A 531 -17.73 18.17 -19.34
CA ALA A 531 -17.15 17.31 -18.31
C ALA A 531 -15.72 17.73 -17.99
N ASN A 532 -15.53 18.41 -16.85
CA ASN A 532 -14.28 19.04 -16.47
C ASN A 532 -13.72 18.45 -15.16
N LEU A 533 -12.42 18.17 -15.14
CA LEU A 533 -11.66 17.84 -13.94
C LEU A 533 -10.50 18.82 -13.79
N VAL A 534 -10.45 19.54 -12.68
CA VAL A 534 -9.38 20.49 -12.35
C VAL A 534 -8.58 19.93 -11.18
N LEU A 535 -7.28 19.72 -11.40
CA LEU A 535 -6.36 19.19 -10.41
C LEU A 535 -5.50 20.29 -9.81
N PHE A 536 -5.58 20.41 -8.50
CA PHE A 536 -4.80 21.35 -7.69
C PHE A 536 -3.68 20.65 -6.95
N SER A 537 -2.61 21.38 -6.64
CA SER A 537 -1.50 20.86 -5.83
C SER A 537 -1.76 20.95 -4.32
N SER A 538 -2.73 21.74 -3.86
CA SER A 538 -3.08 21.89 -2.45
C SER A 538 -4.57 22.11 -2.23
N TYR A 539 -5.09 21.61 -1.10
CA TYR A 539 -6.46 21.88 -0.66
C TYR A 539 -6.74 23.38 -0.43
N TRP A 540 -5.77 24.09 0.11
CA TRP A 540 -5.89 25.53 0.34
C TRP A 540 -6.18 26.28 -0.99
N GLN A 541 -5.36 26.06 -2.01
CA GLN A 541 -5.55 26.71 -3.31
C GLN A 541 -6.87 26.31 -3.97
N MET A 542 -7.19 25.00 -3.91
CA MET A 542 -8.46 24.49 -4.44
C MET A 542 -9.67 25.19 -3.81
N ASN A 543 -9.68 25.35 -2.48
CA ASN A 543 -10.79 25.98 -1.77
C ASN A 543 -10.89 27.49 -2.07
N GLN A 544 -9.74 28.21 -2.14
CA GLN A 544 -9.72 29.63 -2.50
C GLN A 544 -10.30 29.86 -3.90
N VAL A 545 -9.85 29.08 -4.90
CA VAL A 545 -10.34 29.19 -6.26
C VAL A 545 -11.82 28.77 -6.34
N ALA A 546 -12.23 27.72 -5.62
CA ALA A 546 -13.64 27.29 -5.58
C ALA A 546 -14.56 28.38 -5.06
N GLN A 547 -14.16 29.05 -3.96
CA GLN A 547 -14.89 30.18 -3.38
C GLN A 547 -15.01 31.36 -4.35
N ALA A 548 -13.90 31.72 -4.99
CA ALA A 548 -13.88 32.82 -5.96
C ALA A 548 -14.78 32.55 -7.19
N LEU A 549 -14.93 31.26 -7.56
CA LEU A 549 -15.72 30.88 -8.73
C LEU A 549 -17.20 30.58 -8.43
N GLU A 550 -17.67 30.62 -7.18
CA GLU A 550 -19.07 30.28 -6.84
C GLU A 550 -20.10 31.10 -7.62
N ALA A 551 -19.95 32.45 -7.65
CA ALA A 551 -20.84 33.34 -8.37
C ALA A 551 -20.79 33.12 -9.90
N ILE A 552 -19.60 32.86 -10.45
CA ILE A 552 -19.38 32.57 -11.86
C ILE A 552 -20.02 31.22 -12.23
N ALA A 553 -19.88 30.21 -11.37
CA ALA A 553 -20.45 28.90 -11.56
C ALA A 553 -21.99 28.96 -11.64
N VAL A 554 -22.62 29.72 -10.74
CA VAL A 554 -24.09 29.96 -10.75
C VAL A 554 -24.51 30.66 -12.04
N LYS A 555 -23.82 31.74 -12.41
CA LYS A 555 -24.11 32.51 -13.64
C LYS A 555 -24.03 31.64 -14.90
N ASN A 556 -23.02 30.78 -14.97
CA ASN A 556 -22.79 29.91 -16.14
C ASN A 556 -23.51 28.56 -16.05
N LYS A 557 -24.30 28.32 -14.99
CA LYS A 557 -24.99 27.05 -14.72
C LYS A 557 -24.04 25.85 -14.67
N TRP A 558 -22.87 26.03 -14.05
CA TRP A 558 -21.91 24.96 -13.81
C TRP A 558 -22.22 24.23 -12.50
N ASN A 559 -22.21 22.92 -12.55
CA ASN A 559 -22.35 22.07 -11.36
C ASN A 559 -20.96 21.82 -10.74
N LEU A 560 -20.51 22.74 -9.87
CA LEU A 560 -19.21 22.68 -9.23
C LEU A 560 -19.23 21.66 -8.07
N GLN A 561 -18.36 20.66 -8.14
CA GLN A 561 -18.15 19.63 -7.13
C GLN A 561 -16.73 19.77 -6.57
N VAL A 562 -16.58 19.97 -5.26
CA VAL A 562 -15.27 20.21 -4.61
C VAL A 562 -14.95 19.05 -3.67
N GLN A 563 -13.77 18.48 -3.82
CA GLN A 563 -13.24 17.43 -2.93
C GLN A 563 -13.24 17.93 -1.48
N GLY A 564 -13.67 17.05 -0.55
CA GLY A 564 -13.75 17.36 0.89
C GLY A 564 -15.09 17.95 1.34
N LYS A 565 -15.90 18.52 0.43
CA LYS A 565 -17.28 18.95 0.76
C LYS A 565 -18.29 17.81 0.76
N LYS A 566 -18.00 16.71 0.07
CA LYS A 566 -18.82 15.49 -0.04
C LYS A 566 -17.95 14.26 -0.19
N SER A 567 -18.54 13.07 0.01
CA SER A 567 -17.84 11.83 -0.24
C SER A 567 -17.45 11.70 -1.73
N ARG A 568 -16.35 11.01 -1.99
CA ARG A 568 -15.86 10.76 -3.36
C ARG A 568 -16.94 10.09 -4.23
N SER A 569 -17.64 9.11 -3.69
CA SER A 569 -18.71 8.40 -4.39
C SER A 569 -19.87 9.34 -4.76
N GLU A 570 -20.27 10.23 -3.86
CA GLU A 570 -21.34 11.21 -4.11
C GLU A 570 -20.94 12.20 -5.20
N ILE A 571 -19.69 12.71 -5.18
CA ILE A 571 -19.16 13.61 -6.21
C ILE A 571 -19.23 12.93 -7.58
N LEU A 572 -18.76 11.68 -7.69
CA LEU A 572 -18.75 10.95 -8.95
C LEU A 572 -20.13 10.60 -9.46
N ASN A 573 -21.05 10.22 -8.57
CA ASN A 573 -22.43 9.92 -8.95
C ASN A 573 -23.17 11.17 -9.48
N LYS A 574 -22.98 12.31 -8.81
CA LYS A 574 -23.52 13.59 -9.27
C LYS A 574 -22.93 14.03 -10.60
N HIS A 575 -21.59 13.88 -10.75
CA HIS A 575 -20.92 14.20 -12.00
C HIS A 575 -21.48 13.37 -13.17
N ARG A 576 -21.62 12.05 -12.99
CA ARG A 576 -22.22 11.17 -14.01
C ARG A 576 -23.65 11.61 -14.37
N ALA A 577 -24.48 11.89 -13.37
CA ALA A 577 -25.84 12.35 -13.59
C ALA A 577 -25.88 13.66 -14.39
N TYR A 578 -25.10 14.66 -14.01
CA TYR A 578 -25.07 15.94 -14.76
C TYR A 578 -24.59 15.76 -16.20
N CYS A 579 -23.56 14.97 -16.43
CA CYS A 579 -23.03 14.67 -17.77
C CYS A 579 -24.08 13.92 -18.63
N GLN A 580 -24.84 12.98 -18.05
CA GLN A 580 -25.93 12.27 -18.75
C GLN A 580 -27.04 13.20 -19.19
N PHE A 581 -27.36 14.21 -18.38
CA PHE A 581 -28.36 15.24 -18.75
C PHE A 581 -27.77 16.36 -19.62
N GLY A 582 -26.55 16.25 -20.10
CA GLY A 582 -25.89 17.25 -20.93
C GLY A 582 -25.56 18.55 -20.22
N GLN A 583 -25.58 18.56 -18.89
CA GLN A 583 -25.23 19.71 -18.05
C GLN A 583 -23.72 19.79 -17.84
N THR A 584 -23.21 21.00 -17.67
CA THR A 584 -21.80 21.21 -17.37
C THR A 584 -21.49 20.83 -15.91
N SER A 585 -20.58 19.89 -15.73
CA SER A 585 -20.09 19.46 -14.44
C SER A 585 -18.58 19.72 -14.32
N VAL A 586 -18.17 20.32 -13.21
CA VAL A 586 -16.79 20.67 -12.91
C VAL A 586 -16.40 20.05 -11.59
N ILE A 587 -15.40 19.16 -11.61
CA ILE A 587 -14.84 18.57 -10.40
C ILE A 587 -13.53 19.30 -10.07
N PHE A 588 -13.42 19.80 -8.85
CA PHE A 588 -12.17 20.26 -8.25
C PHE A 588 -11.62 19.19 -7.30
N GLY A 589 -10.39 18.76 -7.55
CA GLY A 589 -9.72 17.76 -6.74
C GLY A 589 -8.21 17.95 -6.68
N THR A 590 -7.56 17.18 -5.83
CA THR A 590 -6.10 17.08 -5.75
C THR A 590 -5.61 15.84 -6.49
N GLY A 591 -4.29 15.65 -6.60
CA GLY A 591 -3.70 14.47 -7.21
C GLY A 591 -4.24 13.16 -6.63
N SER A 592 -4.37 13.07 -5.30
CA SER A 592 -4.93 11.89 -4.62
C SER A 592 -6.39 11.59 -4.99
N PHE A 593 -7.19 12.61 -5.30
CA PHE A 593 -8.54 12.40 -5.78
C PHE A 593 -8.56 11.76 -7.17
N SER A 594 -7.59 12.10 -8.02
CA SER A 594 -7.52 11.56 -9.39
C SER A 594 -7.06 10.09 -9.44
N GLU A 595 -6.39 9.59 -8.41
CA GLU A 595 -5.97 8.20 -8.36
C GLU A 595 -7.17 7.24 -8.36
N GLY A 596 -7.15 6.24 -9.26
CA GLY A 596 -8.25 5.28 -9.40
C GLY A 596 -9.57 5.85 -9.96
N LEU A 597 -9.58 7.10 -10.50
CA LEU A 597 -10.74 7.60 -11.24
C LEU A 597 -10.89 6.88 -12.57
N ASP A 598 -12.13 6.51 -12.88
CA ASP A 598 -12.54 5.98 -14.18
C ASP A 598 -13.73 6.79 -14.71
N LEU A 599 -13.43 7.68 -15.67
CA LEU A 599 -14.37 8.61 -16.29
C LEU A 599 -14.28 8.49 -17.82
N PRO A 600 -14.79 7.39 -18.42
CA PRO A 600 -14.66 7.15 -19.85
C PRO A 600 -15.58 8.05 -20.68
N GLY A 601 -15.16 8.39 -21.89
CA GLY A 601 -15.93 9.09 -22.90
C GLY A 601 -16.35 10.49 -22.44
N LYS A 602 -17.61 10.81 -22.58
CA LYS A 602 -18.20 12.12 -22.23
C LYS A 602 -18.17 12.45 -20.73
N LEU A 603 -17.60 11.57 -19.88
CA LEU A 603 -17.43 11.86 -18.46
C LEU A 603 -16.14 12.62 -18.16
N LEU A 604 -15.20 12.74 -19.11
CA LEU A 604 -14.02 13.59 -19.00
C LEU A 604 -13.61 14.11 -20.38
N GLU A 605 -13.93 15.36 -20.67
CA GLU A 605 -13.57 16.02 -21.92
C GLU A 605 -12.44 17.05 -21.75
N ASN A 606 -12.24 17.51 -20.51
CA ASN A 606 -11.28 18.54 -20.18
C ASN A 606 -10.61 18.27 -18.84
N LEU A 607 -9.30 18.08 -18.87
CA LEU A 607 -8.45 17.92 -17.70
C LEU A 607 -7.55 19.14 -17.56
N ILE A 608 -7.69 19.85 -16.45
CA ILE A 608 -6.88 21.04 -16.17
C ILE A 608 -5.96 20.75 -15.01
N ILE A 609 -4.67 20.95 -15.20
CA ILE A 609 -3.61 20.82 -14.18
C ILE A 609 -3.11 22.21 -13.85
N THR A 610 -3.41 22.68 -12.63
CA THR A 610 -3.11 24.06 -12.22
C THR A 610 -1.62 24.33 -11.98
N LYS A 611 -0.90 23.29 -11.53
CA LYS A 611 0.56 23.32 -11.30
C LYS A 611 1.16 21.95 -11.60
N ILE A 612 2.41 21.92 -12.04
CA ILE A 612 3.20 20.69 -12.10
C ILE A 612 3.19 20.06 -10.70
N PRO A 613 2.86 18.75 -10.56
CA PRO A 613 2.64 18.10 -9.27
C PRO A 613 3.96 17.75 -8.56
N PHE A 614 4.82 18.76 -8.35
CA PHE A 614 6.00 18.58 -7.51
C PHE A 614 5.56 18.26 -6.07
N GLY A 615 6.15 17.23 -5.50
CA GLY A 615 6.11 17.03 -4.05
C GLY A 615 6.89 18.16 -3.37
N VAL A 616 6.32 18.73 -2.33
CA VAL A 616 7.13 19.51 -1.40
C VAL A 616 7.75 18.49 -0.46
N PRO A 617 9.09 18.48 -0.28
CA PRO A 617 9.73 17.55 0.67
C PRO A 617 9.37 17.98 2.10
N THR A 618 8.12 17.69 2.49
CA THR A 618 7.62 17.99 3.84
C THR A 618 7.76 16.79 4.76
N SER A 619 7.78 15.58 4.19
CA SER A 619 7.97 14.39 5.02
C SER A 619 9.42 14.27 5.50
N PRO A 620 9.64 13.83 6.74
CA PRO A 620 10.98 13.61 7.28
C PRO A 620 11.85 12.69 6.43
N VAL A 621 11.24 11.68 5.79
CA VAL A 621 11.93 10.74 4.91
C VAL A 621 12.42 11.41 3.63
N GLU A 622 11.59 12.26 3.00
CA GLU A 622 11.96 12.98 1.78
C GLU A 622 13.06 14.02 2.05
N GLN A 623 13.00 14.68 3.21
CA GLN A 623 14.04 15.64 3.61
C GLN A 623 15.36 14.91 3.88
N ALA A 624 15.36 13.81 4.63
CA ALA A 624 16.57 13.00 4.87
C ALA A 624 17.14 12.41 3.57
N HIS A 625 16.28 11.99 2.64
CA HIS A 625 16.74 11.53 1.33
C HIS A 625 17.36 12.67 0.50
N SER A 626 16.82 13.87 0.61
CA SER A 626 17.39 15.05 -0.04
C SER A 626 18.79 15.39 0.52
N GLU A 627 18.97 15.34 1.83
CA GLU A 627 20.27 15.52 2.51
C GLU A 627 21.30 14.51 2.01
N TYR A 628 20.93 13.23 2.00
CA TYR A 628 21.78 12.14 1.53
C TYR A 628 22.26 12.32 0.08
N ILE A 629 21.37 12.81 -0.80
CA ILE A 629 21.73 13.11 -2.20
C ILE A 629 22.70 14.29 -2.28
N VAL A 630 22.45 15.36 -1.51
CA VAL A 630 23.33 16.57 -1.49
C VAL A 630 24.73 16.20 -1.01
N GLU A 631 24.88 15.41 0.04
CA GLU A 631 26.17 14.95 0.54
C GLU A 631 26.99 14.20 -0.53
N ARG A 632 26.31 13.49 -1.41
CA ARG A 632 26.95 12.79 -2.53
C ARG A 632 27.15 13.67 -3.77
N GLY A 633 26.99 14.98 -3.65
CA GLY A 633 27.15 15.96 -4.74
C GLY A 633 26.00 15.92 -5.76
N GLY A 634 24.88 15.29 -5.44
CA GLY A 634 23.71 15.21 -6.29
C GLY A 634 22.76 16.40 -6.12
N ASN A 635 21.74 16.43 -6.95
CA ASN A 635 20.66 17.43 -6.88
C ASN A 635 19.32 16.74 -6.59
N PRO A 636 18.76 16.84 -5.38
CA PRO A 636 17.51 16.16 -4.98
C PRO A 636 16.32 16.56 -5.86
N PHE A 637 16.24 17.83 -6.24
CA PHE A 637 15.17 18.28 -7.11
C PHE A 637 15.16 17.53 -8.45
N MET A 638 16.35 17.37 -9.06
CA MET A 638 16.48 16.68 -10.34
C MET A 638 16.41 15.17 -10.22
N GLN A 639 16.85 14.59 -9.10
CA GLN A 639 16.93 13.13 -8.92
C GLN A 639 15.68 12.52 -8.27
N ILE A 640 14.87 13.31 -7.54
CA ILE A 640 13.64 12.85 -6.88
C ILE A 640 12.43 13.63 -7.40
N SER A 641 12.40 14.98 -7.19
CA SER A 641 11.17 15.75 -7.37
C SER A 641 10.72 15.81 -8.82
N VAL A 642 11.64 15.96 -9.78
CA VAL A 642 11.31 16.00 -11.21
C VAL A 642 10.88 14.61 -11.73
N PRO A 643 11.56 13.49 -11.43
CA PRO A 643 11.07 12.15 -11.77
C PRO A 643 9.71 11.81 -11.20
N GLU A 644 9.45 12.14 -9.93
CA GLU A 644 8.14 11.90 -9.31
C GLU A 644 7.05 12.76 -9.93
N ALA A 645 7.33 14.04 -10.21
CA ALA A 645 6.40 14.92 -10.91
C ALA A 645 6.09 14.40 -12.31
N SER A 646 7.08 13.85 -13.03
CA SER A 646 6.88 13.19 -14.33
C SER A 646 5.88 12.03 -14.23
N LYS A 647 6.06 11.13 -13.28
CA LYS A 647 5.14 10.00 -13.05
C LYS A 647 3.71 10.49 -12.74
N LYS A 648 3.57 11.41 -11.78
CA LYS A 648 2.27 11.98 -11.39
C LYS A 648 1.58 12.70 -12.55
N LEU A 649 2.35 13.41 -13.37
CA LEU A 649 1.83 14.11 -14.55
C LEU A 649 1.33 13.12 -15.60
N ILE A 650 2.11 12.08 -15.93
CA ILE A 650 1.72 11.01 -16.86
C ILE A 650 0.46 10.28 -16.35
N GLN A 651 0.38 9.98 -15.05
CA GLN A 651 -0.80 9.35 -14.45
C GLN A 651 -2.05 10.23 -14.56
N SER A 652 -1.88 11.55 -14.35
CA SER A 652 -2.99 12.50 -14.46
C SER A 652 -3.51 12.60 -15.87
N VAL A 653 -2.63 12.83 -16.85
CA VAL A 653 -3.04 12.96 -18.26
C VAL A 653 -3.57 11.64 -18.86
N GLY A 654 -3.08 10.50 -18.36
CA GLY A 654 -3.56 9.17 -18.74
C GLY A 654 -5.01 8.87 -18.32
N ARG A 655 -5.67 9.78 -17.57
CA ARG A 655 -7.09 9.69 -17.22
C ARG A 655 -8.00 10.13 -18.37
N LEU A 656 -7.48 10.95 -19.29
CA LEU A 656 -8.30 11.55 -20.35
C LEU A 656 -8.84 10.52 -21.35
N LEU A 657 -7.99 9.61 -21.83
CA LEU A 657 -8.38 8.56 -22.75
C LEU A 657 -8.46 7.20 -22.06
N ARG A 658 -9.63 6.57 -22.08
CA ARG A 658 -9.92 5.24 -21.51
C ARG A 658 -10.36 4.24 -22.57
N LYS A 659 -10.94 4.73 -23.67
CA LYS A 659 -11.38 3.96 -24.83
C LYS A 659 -10.82 4.60 -26.09
N GLU A 660 -10.78 3.81 -27.18
CA GLU A 660 -10.25 4.27 -28.47
C GLU A 660 -11.02 5.46 -29.07
N GLN A 661 -12.32 5.57 -28.70
CA GLN A 661 -13.20 6.63 -29.19
C GLN A 661 -13.22 7.87 -28.28
N ASP A 662 -12.51 7.83 -27.15
CA ASP A 662 -12.46 8.96 -26.23
C ASP A 662 -11.68 10.11 -26.87
N SER A 663 -12.12 11.32 -26.63
CA SER A 663 -11.42 12.53 -27.07
C SER A 663 -11.51 13.62 -26.01
N GLY A 664 -10.53 14.51 -25.99
CA GLY A 664 -10.54 15.59 -25.02
C GLY A 664 -9.30 16.48 -25.04
N ARG A 665 -9.19 17.31 -24.03
CA ARG A 665 -8.11 18.29 -23.90
C ARG A 665 -7.47 18.22 -22.52
N VAL A 666 -6.15 18.34 -22.48
CA VAL A 666 -5.38 18.63 -21.27
C VAL A 666 -4.90 20.06 -21.31
N VAL A 667 -5.12 20.83 -20.23
CA VAL A 667 -4.59 22.19 -20.08
C VAL A 667 -3.64 22.21 -18.89
N ILE A 668 -2.40 22.66 -19.09
CA ILE A 668 -1.42 22.81 -18.02
C ILE A 668 -1.22 24.30 -17.77
N LEU A 669 -1.70 24.79 -16.61
CA LEU A 669 -1.62 26.17 -16.19
C LEU A 669 -0.34 26.46 -15.37
N ASP A 670 0.79 25.95 -15.85
CA ASP A 670 2.09 26.15 -15.23
C ASP A 670 3.16 26.39 -16.30
N ARG A 671 3.49 27.65 -16.52
CA ARG A 671 4.46 28.03 -17.56
C ARG A 671 5.88 27.47 -17.35
N ARG A 672 6.22 26.99 -16.12
CA ARG A 672 7.53 26.37 -15.85
C ARG A 672 7.77 25.14 -16.73
N ILE A 673 6.70 24.50 -17.24
CA ILE A 673 6.82 23.37 -18.16
C ILE A 673 7.46 23.78 -19.51
N VAL A 674 7.41 25.06 -19.88
CA VAL A 674 8.00 25.59 -21.11
C VAL A 674 9.21 26.49 -20.85
N THR A 675 9.29 27.16 -19.68
CA THR A 675 10.34 28.15 -19.37
C THR A 675 11.54 27.51 -18.68
N LYS A 676 11.39 26.37 -18.03
CA LYS A 676 12.49 25.72 -17.28
C LYS A 676 13.05 24.52 -18.05
N ARG A 677 14.36 24.25 -17.90
CA ARG A 677 15.05 23.15 -18.57
C ARG A 677 14.41 21.78 -18.28
N TYR A 678 14.01 21.52 -17.03
CA TYR A 678 13.32 20.29 -16.66
C TYR A 678 11.91 20.19 -17.26
N GLY A 679 11.28 21.32 -17.58
CA GLY A 679 9.94 21.33 -18.16
C GLY A 679 9.87 20.69 -19.52
N LYS A 680 10.90 20.89 -20.37
CA LYS A 680 11.02 20.19 -21.65
C LYS A 680 11.05 18.68 -21.45
N ALA A 681 11.85 18.17 -20.50
CA ALA A 681 11.92 16.74 -20.21
C ALA A 681 10.57 16.17 -19.72
N LEU A 682 9.81 16.96 -18.94
CA LEU A 682 8.45 16.59 -18.52
C LEU A 682 7.49 16.52 -19.71
N LEU A 683 7.53 17.51 -20.62
CA LEU A 683 6.71 17.52 -21.84
C LEU A 683 7.03 16.35 -22.77
N ASP A 684 8.31 16.02 -22.93
CA ASP A 684 8.78 14.93 -23.79
C ASP A 684 8.44 13.55 -23.23
N ALA A 685 8.16 13.46 -21.91
CA ALA A 685 7.71 12.25 -21.25
C ALA A 685 6.20 12.00 -21.38
N LEU A 686 5.41 13.02 -21.77
CA LEU A 686 3.96 12.89 -21.95
C LEU A 686 3.62 12.09 -23.21
N PRO A 687 2.43 11.47 -23.28
CA PRO A 687 1.90 10.88 -24.51
C PRO A 687 1.95 11.87 -25.70
N PRO A 688 1.95 11.39 -26.94
CA PRO A 688 2.08 12.21 -28.14
C PRO A 688 0.80 12.97 -28.49
N PHE A 689 0.37 13.88 -27.61
CA PHE A 689 -0.77 14.78 -27.85
C PHE A 689 -0.53 15.73 -29.03
N ALA A 690 -1.63 16.17 -29.68
CA ALA A 690 -1.59 17.40 -30.48
C ALA A 690 -1.26 18.58 -29.56
N ARG A 691 -0.12 19.26 -29.76
CA ARG A 691 0.40 20.25 -28.82
C ARG A 691 0.10 21.69 -29.29
N LYS A 692 -0.58 22.47 -28.43
CA LYS A 692 -0.70 23.94 -28.50
C LYS A 692 0.07 24.55 -27.34
N VAL A 693 1.31 24.92 -27.61
CA VAL A 693 2.23 25.49 -26.60
C VAL A 693 2.53 26.94 -26.94
N GLU A 694 2.19 27.86 -26.03
CA GLU A 694 2.49 29.27 -26.14
C GLU A 694 3.70 29.63 -25.26
N TYR A 695 4.71 30.27 -25.86
CA TYR A 695 5.98 30.59 -25.21
C TYR A 695 6.00 32.01 -24.61
#